data_d1f4e2029548cfc662b3f01387748869
#
_entry.id   d1f4e2029548cfc662b3f01387748869
#
_cell.length_a   1.000
_cell.length_b   1.000
_cell.length_c   1.000
_cell.angle_alpha   90.00
_cell.angle_beta   90.00
_cell.angle_gamma   90.00
#
_symmetry.space_group_name_H-M   'P 1'
#
loop_
_entity.id
_entity.type
_entity.pdbx_description
1 polymer ?
#
loop_
_entity_poly.entity_id
_entity_poly.type
_entity_poly.pdbx_seq_one_letter_code
_entity_poly.pdbx_strand_id
1 'polypeptide(L)'
;SMFFVTCVVSQLVYTLGGSIFKGGNGSMMIEVVPFYHLIVKDILRVVGEDNPTSLIATTMVAFALSSVLTGLVFWLQGVFHLGVLISYFPRHILVGCIGGVGVFLVETGIAVTAGLESESGVQYNWETVLQLTSSTETVFQWLLPLVQAVLLNIISSRCHSPLLIPLYFLLVLVLFYVISLGVLGLDMPTLWDRGWVFDVQEAANAPFYRYLTYFDITQTNWTALWSTLQTQMALVFFGILHVPLNVPALGVTIGEDNVDLDKELRAHGVSNVAAGLLGTVPNYLCYVNSVMFYRVGGGSRLSGIMLAAGTTIVLLIGPSPIGYLPIMVVGALIFVLGIDLVREALWDTWGRVNRLEYITILIIVVAMTLTDFVIGCLVGLALACIFFVMQTSRRNAVRSALSGAAARSTVRRHLAQRRFLDDVAKQTKILKLQGSLFFGTINSVESLVRKMLELHEWHKNPISFLVMDFGLVQSLDFSAMEAMLRIRRMLMTRDVHLVFCGLSLNGDVAISLQKADLWTDEANGLDVFATLNEALEWTENEYIRGLYMFNLSMAAGASRPSNIAGQSTFRFNYTKRKPTVTYDKVDENPPRYEQLREAARRVTQNLQKDSDIMPGLPNENGASQQDTPAASTSLLSITLGPYMDHSQKSEHLFQLISKELKEMVIPKDTLLWDWNEQPDALYFIESGILKARYAFPQDDYEISEAMLAGTIAGELTFLAQQPRDTMVRTEVDTKVWRLDGESVKNIVHQDTQAYTMLVQLLLRITADEQNCLRSYLVSQMS
;
A
#
# COMPACT_ATOMS: atom_id res chain seq x y z
N SER A 1 21.05 24.27 35.39
CA SER A 1 20.10 25.37 35.13
C SER A 1 19.40 25.28 33.80
N MET A 2 20.13 25.04 32.65
CA MET A 2 19.54 24.95 31.29
C MET A 2 18.43 23.90 31.20
N PHE A 3 18.61 22.72 31.79
CA PHE A 3 17.60 21.67 31.85
C PHE A 3 16.27 22.16 32.46
N PHE A 4 16.33 22.82 33.65
CA PHE A 4 15.12 23.29 34.31
C PHE A 4 14.45 24.42 33.53
N VAL A 5 15.23 25.33 32.92
CA VAL A 5 14.68 26.42 32.12
C VAL A 5 13.93 25.88 30.92
N THR A 6 14.49 24.88 30.17
CA THR A 6 13.81 24.28 29.04
C THR A 6 12.54 23.52 29.46
N CYS A 7 12.57 22.85 30.65
CA CYS A 7 11.37 22.21 31.22
C CYS A 7 10.26 23.22 31.57
N VAL A 8 10.61 24.35 32.18
CA VAL A 8 9.63 25.40 32.49
C VAL A 8 9.02 26.02 31.24
N VAL A 9 9.87 26.31 30.24
CA VAL A 9 9.41 26.87 28.95
C VAL A 9 8.46 25.91 28.24
N SER A 10 8.86 24.63 28.08
CA SER A 10 8.02 23.64 27.42
C SER A 10 6.72 23.39 28.17
N GLN A 11 6.78 23.27 29.49
CA GLN A 11 5.57 23.10 30.33
C GLN A 11 4.59 24.24 30.16
N LEU A 12 5.08 25.48 30.19
CA LEU A 12 4.21 26.64 29.98
C LEU A 12 3.59 26.70 28.60
N VAL A 13 4.37 26.46 27.56
CA VAL A 13 3.87 26.43 26.16
C VAL A 13 2.77 25.39 26.00
N TYR A 14 2.99 24.17 26.49
CA TYR A 14 2.01 23.08 26.34
C TYR A 14 0.75 23.36 27.18
N THR A 15 0.90 23.75 28.43
CA THR A 15 -0.23 23.99 29.35
C THR A 15 -1.07 25.19 28.96
N LEU A 16 -0.48 26.27 28.42
CA LEU A 16 -1.20 27.49 28.03
C LEU A 16 -2.01 27.34 26.74
N GLY A 17 -1.95 26.20 26.07
CA GLY A 17 -2.80 25.84 24.93
C GLY A 17 -2.05 25.58 23.64
N GLY A 18 -0.71 25.51 23.67
CA GLY A 18 0.08 25.05 22.56
C GLY A 18 -0.24 23.58 22.22
N SER A 19 -0.23 22.71 23.23
CA SER A 19 -0.57 21.30 23.10
C SER A 19 -2.06 21.01 23.30
N ILE A 20 -2.54 19.91 22.72
CA ILE A 20 -3.86 19.33 22.99
C ILE A 20 -3.88 18.75 24.40
N PHE A 21 -2.75 18.23 24.85
CA PHE A 21 -2.57 17.59 26.16
C PHE A 21 -2.37 18.64 27.26
N LYS A 22 -3.46 19.04 27.92
CA LYS A 22 -3.46 20.09 28.94
C LYS A 22 -2.54 19.81 30.13
N GLY A 23 -2.37 18.57 30.52
CA GLY A 23 -1.47 18.07 31.55
C GLY A 23 -0.22 17.39 31.00
N GLY A 24 0.10 17.61 29.72
CA GLY A 24 1.30 17.08 29.12
C GLY A 24 2.57 17.61 29.82
N ASN A 25 3.53 16.73 30.10
CA ASN A 25 4.76 17.10 30.79
C ASN A 25 5.87 17.43 29.79
N GLY A 26 6.27 18.69 29.76
CA GLY A 26 7.37 19.17 28.96
C GLY A 26 8.71 18.90 29.66
N SER A 27 9.65 18.28 28.97
CA SER A 27 10.97 17.94 29.49
C SER A 27 12.05 18.12 28.42
N MET A 28 13.30 18.17 28.84
CA MET A 28 14.43 18.02 27.93
C MET A 28 14.32 16.67 27.21
N MET A 29 14.71 16.66 25.96
CA MET A 29 14.82 15.43 25.17
C MET A 29 16.09 14.67 25.57
N ILE A 30 15.93 13.64 26.41
CA ILE A 30 17.06 12.88 26.96
C ILE A 30 17.80 12.10 25.85
N GLU A 31 17.08 11.63 24.87
CA GLU A 31 17.59 10.82 23.75
C GLU A 31 18.58 11.56 22.86
N VAL A 32 18.66 12.90 22.96
CA VAL A 32 19.62 13.71 22.20
C VAL A 32 20.93 13.98 22.97
N VAL A 33 21.05 13.52 24.20
CA VAL A 33 22.28 13.69 25.02
C VAL A 33 23.53 13.17 24.32
N PRO A 34 23.52 12.01 23.64
CA PRO A 34 24.68 11.54 22.87
C PRO A 34 25.17 12.54 21.83
N PHE A 35 24.26 13.26 21.18
CA PHE A 35 24.62 14.27 20.19
C PHE A 35 25.31 15.47 20.82
N TYR A 36 24.99 15.82 22.07
CA TYR A 36 25.69 16.90 22.78
C TYR A 36 27.15 16.55 23.06
N HIS A 37 27.41 15.32 23.44
CA HIS A 37 28.80 14.84 23.62
C HIS A 37 29.56 14.90 22.29
N LEU A 38 28.93 14.54 21.16
CA LEU A 38 29.55 14.65 19.85
C LEU A 38 29.79 16.11 19.45
N ILE A 39 28.84 17.01 19.68
CA ILE A 39 28.98 18.45 19.42
C ILE A 39 30.18 19.02 20.18
N VAL A 40 30.29 18.70 21.47
CA VAL A 40 31.45 19.15 22.31
C VAL A 40 32.73 18.61 21.76
N LYS A 41 32.78 17.33 21.39
CA LYS A 41 33.97 16.66 20.84
C LYS A 41 34.39 17.29 19.49
N ASP A 42 33.42 17.61 18.62
CA ASP A 42 33.71 18.27 17.34
C ASP A 42 34.26 19.69 17.56
N ILE A 43 33.72 20.44 18.53
CA ILE A 43 34.19 21.79 18.87
C ILE A 43 35.60 21.70 19.48
N LEU A 44 35.84 20.78 20.40
CA LEU A 44 37.13 20.57 21.05
C LEU A 44 38.23 20.24 20.02
N ARG A 45 37.89 19.44 19.00
CA ARG A 45 38.83 19.10 17.92
C ARG A 45 39.31 20.31 17.13
N VAL A 46 38.45 21.35 16.98
CA VAL A 46 38.74 22.55 16.19
C VAL A 46 39.38 23.65 17.04
N VAL A 47 38.85 23.86 18.24
CA VAL A 47 39.29 24.95 19.15
C VAL A 47 40.55 24.58 19.92
N GLY A 48 40.69 23.29 20.25
CA GLY A 48 41.75 22.79 21.16
C GLY A 48 41.50 23.10 22.63
N GLU A 49 42.32 22.58 23.50
CA GLU A 49 42.22 22.79 24.95
C GLU A 49 42.82 24.12 25.43
N ASP A 50 43.62 24.76 24.58
CA ASP A 50 44.38 26.00 24.94
C ASP A 50 43.48 27.22 25.18
N ASN A 51 42.23 27.20 24.69
CA ASN A 51 41.28 28.31 24.77
C ASN A 51 39.92 27.93 25.41
N PRO A 52 39.89 27.71 26.74
CA PRO A 52 38.69 27.22 27.42
C PRO A 52 37.50 28.20 27.33
N THR A 53 37.74 29.50 27.25
CA THR A 53 36.69 30.52 27.11
C THR A 53 35.98 30.42 25.77
N SER A 54 36.75 30.26 24.69
CA SER A 54 36.20 30.06 23.34
C SER A 54 35.49 28.72 23.21
N LEU A 55 36.02 27.66 23.80
CA LEU A 55 35.40 26.32 23.82
C LEU A 55 34.01 26.37 24.50
N ILE A 56 33.94 26.96 25.70
CA ILE A 56 32.68 27.06 26.44
C ILE A 56 31.67 27.93 25.70
N ALA A 57 32.08 29.13 25.25
CA ALA A 57 31.21 30.03 24.51
C ALA A 57 30.64 29.39 23.25
N THR A 58 31.47 28.70 22.44
CA THR A 58 31.05 28.00 21.24
C THR A 58 30.09 26.85 21.54
N THR A 59 30.38 26.08 22.59
CA THR A 59 29.50 24.98 23.03
C THR A 59 28.14 25.48 23.47
N MET A 60 28.07 26.56 24.25
CA MET A 60 26.81 27.14 24.69
C MET A 60 25.96 27.66 23.51
N VAL A 61 26.61 28.31 22.53
CA VAL A 61 25.94 28.75 21.30
C VAL A 61 25.47 27.56 20.47
N ALA A 62 26.27 26.48 20.39
CA ALA A 62 25.89 25.27 19.66
C ALA A 62 24.64 24.58 20.25
N PHE A 63 24.54 24.52 21.59
CA PHE A 63 23.38 23.95 22.28
C PHE A 63 22.13 24.81 22.08
N ALA A 64 22.23 26.12 22.19
CA ALA A 64 21.13 27.03 21.89
C ALA A 64 20.69 26.93 20.42
N LEU A 65 21.66 26.84 19.49
CA LEU A 65 21.41 26.67 18.07
C LEU A 65 20.66 25.36 17.78
N SER A 66 21.03 24.25 18.44
CA SER A 66 20.35 22.96 18.27
C SER A 66 18.86 23.07 18.62
N SER A 67 18.55 23.81 19.69
CA SER A 67 17.15 24.05 20.09
C SER A 67 16.39 24.91 19.08
N VAL A 68 17.01 26.00 18.58
CA VAL A 68 16.38 26.86 17.57
C VAL A 68 16.16 26.10 16.26
N LEU A 69 17.14 25.33 15.79
CA LEU A 69 17.03 24.53 14.57
C LEU A 69 15.91 23.48 14.70
N THR A 70 15.90 22.73 15.78
CA THR A 70 14.84 21.76 16.06
C THR A 70 13.47 22.43 16.10
N GLY A 71 13.37 23.57 16.76
CA GLY A 71 12.13 24.31 16.85
C GLY A 71 11.65 24.85 15.52
N LEU A 72 12.55 25.39 14.70
CA LEU A 72 12.23 25.89 13.36
C LEU A 72 11.72 24.75 12.45
N VAL A 73 12.39 23.60 12.48
CA VAL A 73 12.00 22.45 11.67
C VAL A 73 10.64 21.91 12.10
N PHE A 74 10.37 21.75 13.40
CA PHE A 74 9.05 21.34 13.89
C PHE A 74 7.96 22.35 13.51
N TRP A 75 8.23 23.64 13.62
CA TRP A 75 7.29 24.67 13.26
C TRP A 75 6.97 24.64 11.75
N LEU A 76 7.99 24.51 10.90
CA LEU A 76 7.82 24.38 9.46
C LEU A 76 7.02 23.13 9.11
N GLN A 77 7.32 21.98 9.72
CA GLN A 77 6.56 20.75 9.51
C GLN A 77 5.07 20.91 9.87
N GLY A 78 4.79 21.55 11.01
CA GLY A 78 3.41 21.78 11.44
C GLY A 78 2.67 22.82 10.57
N VAL A 79 3.37 23.80 9.98
CA VAL A 79 2.77 24.80 9.07
C VAL A 79 2.49 24.22 7.69
N PHE A 80 3.41 23.41 7.16
CA PHE A 80 3.26 22.77 5.85
C PHE A 80 2.46 21.46 5.89
N HIS A 81 1.88 21.10 7.03
CA HIS A 81 1.12 19.84 7.22
C HIS A 81 1.93 18.58 6.87
N LEU A 82 3.22 18.60 7.20
CA LEU A 82 4.14 17.50 6.92
C LEU A 82 4.17 16.41 8.01
N GLY A 83 3.33 16.51 9.03
CA GLY A 83 3.20 15.49 10.08
C GLY A 83 2.93 14.09 9.54
N VAL A 84 2.20 14.00 8.43
CA VAL A 84 1.92 12.73 7.75
C VAL A 84 3.19 12.07 7.18
N LEU A 85 4.22 12.83 6.78
CA LEU A 85 5.46 12.26 6.22
C LEU A 85 6.15 11.28 7.19
N ILE A 86 5.99 11.50 8.48
CA ILE A 86 6.65 10.68 9.50
C ILE A 86 5.98 9.32 9.64
N SER A 87 4.70 9.21 9.30
CA SER A 87 4.00 7.92 9.26
C SER A 87 4.58 6.95 8.21
N TYR A 88 5.33 7.46 7.23
CA TYR A 88 6.05 6.64 6.26
C TYR A 88 7.37 6.07 6.79
N PHE A 89 7.83 6.54 7.96
CA PHE A 89 9.08 6.05 8.55
C PHE A 89 8.86 4.68 9.21
N PRO A 90 9.60 3.65 8.82
CA PRO A 90 9.43 2.32 9.40
C PRO A 90 9.78 2.33 10.89
N ARG A 91 8.84 1.87 11.71
CA ARG A 91 8.96 1.87 13.18
C ARG A 91 10.21 1.13 13.70
N HIS A 92 10.67 0.10 13.00
CA HIS A 92 11.83 -0.68 13.42
C HIS A 92 13.16 0.10 13.40
N ILE A 93 13.27 1.17 12.58
CA ILE A 93 14.46 2.03 12.61
C ILE A 93 14.52 2.80 13.91
N LEU A 94 13.40 3.42 14.28
CA LEU A 94 13.32 4.16 15.54
C LEU A 94 13.63 3.27 16.73
N VAL A 95 13.06 2.06 16.75
CA VAL A 95 13.32 1.08 17.81
C VAL A 95 14.81 0.73 17.87
N GLY A 96 15.47 0.57 16.72
CA GLY A 96 16.92 0.36 16.66
C GLY A 96 17.72 1.55 17.23
N CYS A 97 17.32 2.79 16.88
CA CYS A 97 17.93 3.99 17.44
C CYS A 97 17.73 4.10 18.96
N ILE A 98 16.53 3.82 19.46
CA ILE A 98 16.22 3.77 20.90
C ILE A 98 17.12 2.76 21.61
N GLY A 99 17.32 1.58 21.01
CA GLY A 99 18.23 0.57 21.56
C GLY A 99 19.69 1.05 21.63
N GLY A 100 20.17 1.75 20.59
CA GLY A 100 21.51 2.35 20.59
C GLY A 100 21.68 3.42 21.66
N VAL A 101 20.68 4.29 21.87
CA VAL A 101 20.66 5.24 23.00
C VAL A 101 20.69 4.49 24.34
N GLY A 102 19.92 3.39 24.45
CA GLY A 102 19.91 2.58 25.66
C GLY A 102 21.29 2.03 26.01
N VAL A 103 22.03 1.50 25.04
CA VAL A 103 23.44 1.02 25.26
C VAL A 103 24.33 2.19 25.65
N PHE A 104 24.25 3.34 24.96
CA PHE A 104 25.02 4.54 25.31
C PHE A 104 24.75 5.01 26.75
N LEU A 105 23.49 4.97 27.22
CA LEU A 105 23.17 5.32 28.61
C LEU A 105 23.78 4.32 29.61
N VAL A 106 23.80 3.03 29.29
CA VAL A 106 24.49 2.03 30.15
C VAL A 106 25.99 2.32 30.21
N GLU A 107 26.64 2.61 29.09
CA GLU A 107 28.05 3.00 29.03
C GLU A 107 28.30 4.29 29.83
N THR A 108 27.47 5.31 29.65
CA THR A 108 27.56 6.56 30.41
C THR A 108 27.37 6.32 31.92
N GLY A 109 26.43 5.44 32.28
CA GLY A 109 26.24 5.01 33.68
C GLY A 109 27.50 4.41 34.29
N ILE A 110 28.19 3.54 33.54
CA ILE A 110 29.49 2.97 33.97
C ILE A 110 30.56 4.07 34.11
N ALA A 111 30.70 4.93 33.10
CA ALA A 111 31.71 6.00 33.10
C ALA A 111 31.52 6.95 34.27
N VAL A 112 30.27 7.43 34.50
CA VAL A 112 29.94 8.37 35.58
C VAL A 112 30.18 7.74 36.97
N THR A 113 29.77 6.48 37.16
CA THR A 113 29.88 5.82 38.48
C THR A 113 31.27 5.32 38.79
N ALA A 114 32.04 4.92 37.78
CA ALA A 114 33.44 4.50 37.96
C ALA A 114 34.46 5.67 37.98
N GLY A 115 33.99 6.91 37.75
CA GLY A 115 34.85 8.09 37.66
C GLY A 115 35.87 8.01 36.53
N LEU A 116 35.48 7.39 35.39
CA LEU A 116 36.35 7.30 34.22
C LEU A 116 36.44 8.68 33.57
N GLU A 117 37.58 9.34 33.68
CA GLU A 117 37.91 10.56 32.94
C GLU A 117 38.23 10.22 31.49
N SER A 118 37.27 9.85 30.71
CA SER A 118 37.51 9.51 29.31
C SER A 118 36.84 10.54 28.42
N GLU A 119 37.62 11.34 27.73
CA GLU A 119 37.19 12.32 26.73
C GLU A 119 36.39 11.70 25.57
N SER A 120 36.37 10.39 25.44
CA SER A 120 35.79 9.65 24.32
C SER A 120 34.70 8.64 24.68
N GLY A 121 34.17 8.66 25.92
CA GLY A 121 33.25 7.61 26.40
C GLY A 121 33.97 6.31 26.76
N VAL A 122 33.23 5.26 27.05
CA VAL A 122 33.84 3.94 27.38
C VAL A 122 34.50 3.39 26.11
N GLN A 123 35.84 3.37 26.11
CA GLN A 123 36.57 2.72 25.00
C GLN A 123 36.55 1.21 25.22
N TYR A 124 36.23 0.44 24.18
CA TYR A 124 36.24 -1.02 24.22
C TYR A 124 37.66 -1.59 24.15
N ASN A 125 38.53 -1.10 25.06
CA ASN A 125 39.93 -1.52 25.20
C ASN A 125 40.13 -2.34 26.48
N TRP A 126 41.12 -3.21 26.48
CA TRP A 126 41.48 -3.96 27.65
C TRP A 126 41.90 -3.09 28.85
N GLU A 127 42.45 -1.92 28.57
CA GLU A 127 42.81 -0.92 29.57
C GLU A 127 41.62 -0.41 30.38
N THR A 128 40.49 -0.18 29.75
CA THR A 128 39.22 0.25 30.40
C THR A 128 38.72 -0.85 31.35
N VAL A 129 38.83 -2.12 30.95
CA VAL A 129 38.47 -3.24 31.82
C VAL A 129 39.37 -3.31 33.04
N LEU A 130 40.68 -3.06 32.88
CA LEU A 130 41.65 -3.00 34.00
C LEU A 130 41.36 -1.82 34.93
N GLN A 131 40.99 -0.65 34.40
CA GLN A 131 40.59 0.50 35.20
C GLN A 131 39.32 0.23 36.01
N LEU A 132 38.29 -0.40 35.41
CA LEU A 132 37.05 -0.78 36.09
C LEU A 132 37.26 -1.81 37.22
N THR A 133 38.33 -2.57 37.15
CA THR A 133 38.68 -3.60 38.14
C THR A 133 39.92 -3.22 38.99
N SER A 134 40.39 -1.99 38.87
CA SER A 134 41.65 -1.52 39.50
C SER A 134 41.62 -1.54 41.03
N SER A 135 40.48 -1.22 41.62
CA SER A 135 40.29 -1.29 43.07
C SER A 135 38.93 -1.90 43.43
N THR A 136 38.86 -2.49 44.63
CA THR A 136 37.58 -3.00 45.15
C THR A 136 36.54 -1.88 45.27
N GLU A 137 36.96 -0.67 45.58
CA GLU A 137 36.09 0.50 45.71
C GLU A 137 35.48 0.90 44.38
N THR A 138 36.27 0.96 43.30
CA THR A 138 35.80 1.24 41.96
C THR A 138 34.77 0.21 41.49
N VAL A 139 34.99 -1.07 41.78
CA VAL A 139 34.06 -2.14 41.47
C VAL A 139 32.72 -1.92 42.20
N PHE A 140 32.70 -1.55 43.45
CA PHE A 140 31.49 -1.25 44.18
C PHE A 140 30.78 0.01 43.64
N GLN A 141 31.51 1.04 43.22
CA GLN A 141 30.95 2.26 42.70
C GLN A 141 30.09 2.06 41.45
N TRP A 142 30.46 1.21 40.50
CA TRP A 142 29.65 0.96 39.31
C TRP A 142 28.75 -0.28 39.42
N LEU A 143 29.16 -1.33 40.15
CA LEU A 143 28.37 -2.55 40.24
C LEU A 143 27.14 -2.37 41.13
N LEU A 144 27.25 -1.63 42.24
CA LEU A 144 26.15 -1.42 43.17
C LEU A 144 24.97 -0.67 42.52
N PRO A 145 25.18 0.45 41.80
CA PRO A 145 24.10 1.10 41.01
C PRO A 145 23.49 0.19 39.96
N LEU A 146 24.27 -0.61 39.27
CA LEU A 146 23.80 -1.58 38.30
C LEU A 146 22.87 -2.64 38.93
N VAL A 147 23.28 -3.20 40.06
CA VAL A 147 22.46 -4.16 40.83
C VAL A 147 21.18 -3.50 41.31
N GLN A 148 21.23 -2.25 41.79
CA GLN A 148 20.05 -1.49 42.19
C GLN A 148 19.08 -1.26 40.99
N ALA A 149 19.60 -0.94 39.83
CA ALA A 149 18.80 -0.77 38.62
C ALA A 149 18.10 -2.08 38.20
N VAL A 150 18.84 -3.20 38.19
CA VAL A 150 18.28 -4.53 37.90
C VAL A 150 17.22 -4.91 38.94
N LEU A 151 17.49 -4.67 40.23
CA LEU A 151 16.54 -4.93 41.32
C LEU A 151 15.25 -4.11 41.14
N LEU A 152 15.38 -2.80 40.85
CA LEU A 152 14.22 -1.94 40.59
C LEU A 152 13.41 -2.45 39.38
N ASN A 153 14.07 -2.88 38.32
CA ASN A 153 13.40 -3.42 37.13
C ASN A 153 12.63 -4.72 37.48
N ILE A 154 13.20 -5.60 38.27
CA ILE A 154 12.51 -6.81 38.77
C ILE A 154 11.33 -6.45 39.66
N ILE A 155 11.46 -5.49 40.57
CA ILE A 155 10.36 -5.06 41.44
C ILE A 155 9.28 -4.38 40.62
N SER A 156 9.62 -3.48 39.68
CA SER A 156 8.68 -2.77 38.79
C SER A 156 7.89 -3.72 37.91
N SER A 157 8.49 -4.82 37.47
CA SER A 157 7.77 -5.83 36.68
C SER A 157 6.68 -6.56 37.47
N ARG A 158 6.74 -6.54 38.82
CA ARG A 158 5.75 -7.17 39.71
C ARG A 158 4.81 -6.17 40.38
N CYS A 159 5.27 -4.96 40.65
CA CYS A 159 4.53 -3.91 41.32
C CYS A 159 4.31 -2.72 40.39
N HIS A 160 3.11 -2.58 39.84
CA HIS A 160 2.75 -1.52 38.87
C HIS A 160 2.30 -0.21 39.54
N SER A 161 2.86 0.16 40.70
CA SER A 161 2.51 1.39 41.37
C SER A 161 3.28 2.58 40.80
N PRO A 162 2.62 3.70 40.41
CA PRO A 162 3.33 4.90 39.91
C PRO A 162 4.31 5.52 40.93
N LEU A 163 4.08 5.30 42.22
CA LEU A 163 4.91 5.85 43.30
C LEU A 163 6.13 4.97 43.61
N LEU A 164 6.24 3.79 42.97
CA LEU A 164 7.33 2.84 43.27
C LEU A 164 8.71 3.44 43.01
N ILE A 165 8.88 4.06 41.85
CA ILE A 165 10.17 4.62 41.41
C ILE A 165 10.65 5.75 42.34
N PRO A 166 9.84 6.80 42.60
CA PRO A 166 10.28 7.85 43.55
C PRO A 166 10.54 7.33 44.95
N LEU A 167 9.71 6.44 45.47
CA LEU A 167 9.85 5.88 46.80
C LEU A 167 11.12 4.99 46.93
N TYR A 168 11.42 4.22 45.88
CA TYR A 168 12.62 3.39 45.83
C TYR A 168 13.88 4.25 45.90
N PHE A 169 14.00 5.30 45.07
CA PHE A 169 15.19 6.16 45.10
C PHE A 169 15.30 6.97 46.40
N LEU A 170 14.19 7.39 46.99
CA LEU A 170 14.18 8.01 48.30
C LEU A 170 14.69 7.04 49.37
N LEU A 171 14.25 5.77 49.35
CA LEU A 171 14.72 4.74 50.25
C LEU A 171 16.22 4.46 50.10
N VAL A 172 16.69 4.37 48.84
CA VAL A 172 18.12 4.16 48.54
C VAL A 172 18.95 5.34 49.05
N LEU A 173 18.48 6.57 48.87
CA LEU A 173 19.13 7.77 49.38
C LEU A 173 19.28 7.74 50.92
N VAL A 174 18.17 7.47 51.62
CA VAL A 174 18.15 7.38 53.07
C VAL A 174 19.07 6.25 53.55
N LEU A 175 19.00 5.08 52.93
CA LEU A 175 19.81 3.92 53.29
C LEU A 175 21.30 4.21 53.07
N PHE A 176 21.68 4.91 52.00
CA PHE A 176 23.06 5.31 51.75
C PHE A 176 23.61 6.15 52.88
N TYR A 177 22.88 7.19 53.34
CA TYR A 177 23.35 8.04 54.43
C TYR A 177 23.34 7.36 55.79
N VAL A 178 22.36 6.50 56.05
CA VAL A 178 22.35 5.70 57.28
C VAL A 178 23.58 4.77 57.35
N ILE A 179 23.94 4.16 56.23
CA ILE A 179 25.12 3.28 56.18
C ILE A 179 26.43 4.10 56.25
N SER A 180 26.58 5.13 55.42
CA SER A 180 27.83 5.89 55.30
C SER A 180 28.15 6.72 56.53
N LEU A 181 27.18 7.49 57.03
CA LEU A 181 27.39 8.36 58.21
C LEU A 181 27.17 7.57 59.52
N GLY A 182 26.13 6.71 59.57
CA GLY A 182 25.73 6.05 60.80
C GLY A 182 26.53 4.80 61.14
N VAL A 183 26.79 3.92 60.15
CA VAL A 183 27.47 2.63 60.37
C VAL A 183 28.98 2.74 60.12
N LEU A 184 29.38 3.38 59.00
CA LEU A 184 30.80 3.50 58.63
C LEU A 184 31.49 4.71 59.25
N GLY A 185 30.71 5.68 59.80
CA GLY A 185 31.24 6.87 60.44
C GLY A 185 32.05 7.79 59.52
N LEU A 186 31.71 7.81 58.20
CA LEU A 186 32.38 8.63 57.20
C LEU A 186 31.79 10.05 57.21
N ASP A 187 32.67 11.05 57.19
CA ASP A 187 32.26 12.45 57.10
C ASP A 187 31.96 12.85 55.64
N MET A 188 31.15 13.91 55.46
CA MET A 188 30.80 14.41 54.11
C MET A 188 32.03 14.78 53.26
N PRO A 189 33.06 15.47 53.77
CA PRO A 189 34.28 15.71 53.00
C PRO A 189 34.93 14.43 52.44
N THR A 190 35.00 13.39 53.26
CA THR A 190 35.54 12.09 52.83
C THR A 190 34.70 11.44 51.74
N LEU A 191 33.40 11.63 51.75
CA LEU A 191 32.51 11.12 50.71
C LEU A 191 32.70 11.87 49.38
N TRP A 192 32.97 13.16 49.41
CA TRP A 192 33.29 13.97 48.23
C TRP A 192 34.66 13.57 47.64
N ASP A 193 35.72 13.49 48.51
CA ASP A 193 37.08 13.13 48.09
C ASP A 193 37.15 11.71 47.47
N ARG A 194 36.33 10.77 47.96
CA ARG A 194 36.28 9.40 47.44
C ARG A 194 35.33 9.22 46.24
N GLY A 195 34.66 10.28 45.80
CA GLY A 195 33.77 10.23 44.63
C GLY A 195 32.45 9.43 44.86
N TRP A 196 31.94 9.36 46.10
CA TRP A 196 30.64 8.76 46.39
C TRP A 196 29.47 9.75 46.28
N VAL A 197 29.77 11.03 46.40
CA VAL A 197 28.80 12.16 46.30
C VAL A 197 29.40 13.20 45.37
N PHE A 198 28.56 13.89 44.62
CA PHE A 198 29.02 14.95 43.70
C PHE A 198 29.64 16.11 44.48
N ASP A 199 30.84 16.51 44.10
CA ASP A 199 31.47 17.74 44.61
C ASP A 199 30.98 18.94 43.77
N VAL A 200 30.06 19.70 44.30
CA VAL A 200 29.49 20.92 43.66
C VAL A 200 29.79 22.17 44.49
N GLN A 201 30.79 22.14 45.42
CA GLN A 201 31.07 23.20 46.36
C GLN A 201 31.33 24.55 45.64
N GLU A 202 32.06 24.55 44.53
CA GLU A 202 32.31 25.76 43.74
C GLU A 202 31.07 26.28 43.02
N ALA A 203 30.12 25.40 42.64
CA ALA A 203 28.90 25.72 41.90
C ALA A 203 27.69 25.97 42.83
N ALA A 204 27.80 25.58 44.14
CA ALA A 204 26.65 25.62 45.07
C ALA A 204 26.07 27.03 45.27
N ASN A 205 26.89 28.06 45.22
CA ASN A 205 26.51 29.46 45.37
C ASN A 205 26.29 30.17 44.04
N ALA A 206 26.35 29.47 42.90
CA ALA A 206 26.17 30.11 41.60
C ALA A 206 24.68 30.43 41.33
N PRO A 207 24.36 31.68 40.95
CA PRO A 207 23.00 32.03 40.60
C PRO A 207 22.50 31.23 39.38
N PHE A 208 21.21 30.92 39.31
CA PHE A 208 20.60 30.10 38.25
C PHE A 208 20.88 30.64 36.85
N TYR A 209 21.06 31.95 36.68
CA TYR A 209 21.35 32.63 35.42
C TYR A 209 22.86 32.62 35.03
N ARG A 210 23.76 32.02 35.84
CA ARG A 210 25.21 31.98 35.54
C ARG A 210 25.51 31.40 34.18
N TYR A 211 24.73 30.39 33.71
CA TYR A 211 24.94 29.80 32.38
C TYR A 211 24.82 30.82 31.24
N LEU A 212 24.02 31.91 31.40
CA LEU A 212 23.90 32.99 30.43
C LEU A 212 25.19 33.83 30.32
N THR A 213 26.02 33.88 31.39
CA THR A 213 27.28 34.63 31.37
C THR A 213 28.35 33.94 30.51
N TYR A 214 28.16 32.66 30.17
CA TYR A 214 29.05 31.93 29.30
C TYR A 214 28.76 32.17 27.80
N PHE A 215 27.66 32.84 27.47
CA PHE A 215 27.36 33.23 26.09
C PHE A 215 28.17 34.47 25.72
N ASP A 216 29.23 34.28 24.93
CA ASP A 216 30.03 35.36 24.39
C ASP A 216 30.16 35.20 22.87
N ILE A 217 29.44 36.04 22.13
CA ILE A 217 29.43 36.00 20.66
C ILE A 217 30.80 36.38 20.10
N THR A 218 31.56 37.17 20.82
CA THR A 218 32.90 37.65 20.39
C THR A 218 33.97 36.58 20.54
N GLN A 219 33.81 35.66 21.50
CA GLN A 219 34.70 34.55 21.75
C GLN A 219 34.26 33.25 21.00
N THR A 220 33.08 33.25 20.40
CA THR A 220 32.52 32.10 19.67
C THR A 220 33.33 31.84 18.40
N ASN A 221 33.80 30.61 18.24
CA ASN A 221 34.49 30.16 17.03
C ASN A 221 33.47 29.66 15.99
N TRP A 222 33.16 30.48 15.01
CA TRP A 222 32.19 30.17 13.96
C TRP A 222 32.58 28.99 13.08
N THR A 223 33.90 28.77 12.87
CA THR A 223 34.39 27.62 12.09
C THR A 223 34.13 26.32 12.84
N ALA A 224 34.37 26.31 14.16
CA ALA A 224 34.04 25.16 15.00
C ALA A 224 32.52 24.92 15.05
N LEU A 225 31.70 25.98 15.07
CA LEU A 225 30.24 25.85 15.01
C LEU A 225 29.77 25.22 13.68
N TRP A 226 30.37 25.59 12.55
CA TRP A 226 30.08 24.98 11.25
C TRP A 226 30.46 23.50 11.19
N SER A 227 31.54 23.08 11.84
CA SER A 227 31.93 21.66 11.88
C SER A 227 30.89 20.78 12.60
N THR A 228 30.10 21.36 13.53
CA THR A 228 29.02 20.64 14.21
C THR A 228 27.73 20.47 13.39
N LEU A 229 27.64 21.09 12.20
CA LEU A 229 26.37 21.12 11.43
C LEU A 229 25.82 19.73 11.12
N GLN A 230 26.67 18.76 10.80
CA GLN A 230 26.26 17.40 10.53
C GLN A 230 25.62 16.77 11.77
N THR A 231 26.26 16.91 12.94
CA THR A 231 25.73 16.42 14.23
C THR A 231 24.46 17.14 14.63
N GLN A 232 24.37 18.47 14.39
CA GLN A 232 23.17 19.27 14.60
C GLN A 232 21.99 18.74 13.75
N MET A 233 22.22 18.49 12.45
CA MET A 233 21.18 17.96 11.57
C MET A 233 20.73 16.55 11.97
N ALA A 234 21.66 15.71 12.42
CA ALA A 234 21.31 14.37 12.93
C ALA A 234 20.47 14.44 14.20
N LEU A 235 20.77 15.39 15.11
CA LEU A 235 19.96 15.65 16.32
C LEU A 235 18.55 16.10 15.94
N VAL A 236 18.42 17.05 15.01
CA VAL A 236 17.12 17.51 14.53
C VAL A 236 16.34 16.37 13.90
N PHE A 237 16.99 15.57 13.05
CA PHE A 237 16.37 14.41 12.41
C PHE A 237 15.85 13.39 13.45
N PHE A 238 16.62 13.12 14.48
CA PHE A 238 16.21 12.24 15.57
C PHE A 238 14.97 12.80 16.31
N GLY A 239 14.96 14.09 16.61
CA GLY A 239 13.81 14.78 17.19
C GLY A 239 12.55 14.67 16.34
N ILE A 240 12.71 14.80 14.99
CA ILE A 240 11.62 14.67 14.02
C ILE A 240 10.98 13.27 14.08
N LEU A 241 11.74 12.24 14.31
CA LEU A 241 11.21 10.88 14.40
C LEU A 241 10.50 10.63 15.73
N HIS A 242 11.03 11.18 16.81
CA HIS A 242 10.61 10.83 18.17
C HIS A 242 9.27 11.47 18.56
N VAL A 243 9.08 12.76 18.28
CA VAL A 243 7.88 13.51 18.70
C VAL A 243 6.59 12.97 18.05
N PRO A 244 6.50 12.78 16.73
CA PRO A 244 5.27 12.30 16.10
C PRO A 244 4.91 10.84 16.40
N LEU A 245 5.80 10.09 16.98
CA LEU A 245 5.50 8.74 17.45
C LEU A 245 4.96 8.75 18.88
N ASN A 246 5.53 9.55 19.75
CA ASN A 246 5.15 9.62 21.15
C ASN A 246 3.80 10.35 21.36
N VAL A 247 3.52 11.36 20.56
CA VAL A 247 2.30 12.16 20.67
C VAL A 247 1.02 11.34 20.41
N PRO A 248 0.88 10.59 19.31
CA PRO A 248 -0.28 9.72 19.12
C PRO A 248 -0.35 8.58 20.13
N ALA A 249 0.81 8.03 20.54
CA ALA A 249 0.83 6.99 21.57
C ALA A 249 0.29 7.50 22.92
N LEU A 250 0.63 8.74 23.28
CA LEU A 250 0.05 9.39 24.44
C LEU A 250 -1.46 9.57 24.31
N GLY A 251 -1.95 10.02 23.14
CA GLY A 251 -3.38 10.15 22.86
C GLY A 251 -4.15 8.87 23.12
N VAL A 252 -3.68 7.77 22.54
CA VAL A 252 -4.27 6.43 22.74
C VAL A 252 -4.27 6.02 24.22
N THR A 253 -3.16 6.27 24.94
CA THR A 253 -3.02 5.86 26.33
C THR A 253 -3.93 6.62 27.30
N ILE A 254 -4.21 7.90 27.03
CA ILE A 254 -5.07 8.75 27.87
C ILE A 254 -6.51 8.85 27.35
N GLY A 255 -6.84 8.21 26.22
CA GLY A 255 -8.17 8.20 25.61
C GLY A 255 -8.55 9.49 24.87
N GLU A 256 -7.57 10.21 24.30
CA GLU A 256 -7.78 11.38 23.44
C GLU A 256 -7.68 10.97 21.98
N ASP A 257 -8.83 10.82 21.30
CA ASP A 257 -8.89 10.31 19.93
C ASP A 257 -8.60 11.37 18.86
N ASN A 258 -8.78 12.66 19.18
CA ASN A 258 -8.61 13.76 18.23
C ASN A 258 -7.22 14.42 18.33
N VAL A 259 -6.16 13.67 18.06
CA VAL A 259 -4.80 14.20 18.10
C VAL A 259 -4.45 14.87 16.77
N ASP A 260 -4.41 16.20 16.76
CA ASP A 260 -3.89 17.00 15.64
C ASP A 260 -2.35 17.09 15.75
N LEU A 261 -1.66 16.26 14.98
CA LEU A 261 -0.20 16.18 14.98
C LEU A 261 0.46 17.48 14.49
N ASP A 262 -0.13 18.18 13.54
CA ASP A 262 0.42 19.43 13.02
C ASP A 262 0.35 20.55 14.05
N LYS A 263 -0.69 20.56 14.88
CA LYS A 263 -0.80 21.48 16.02
C LYS A 263 0.27 21.19 17.07
N GLU A 264 0.49 19.92 17.38
CA GLU A 264 1.53 19.52 18.33
C GLU A 264 2.93 19.87 17.83
N LEU A 265 3.23 19.65 16.54
CA LEU A 265 4.49 20.05 15.93
C LEU A 265 4.72 21.57 15.99
N ARG A 266 3.68 22.37 15.76
CA ARG A 266 3.77 23.84 15.92
C ARG A 266 4.06 24.22 17.36
N ALA A 267 3.42 23.57 18.33
CA ALA A 267 3.67 23.81 19.75
C ALA A 267 5.10 23.47 20.17
N HIS A 268 5.61 22.29 19.72
CA HIS A 268 6.99 21.90 19.92
C HIS A 268 7.95 22.87 19.22
N GLY A 269 7.58 23.37 18.03
CA GLY A 269 8.34 24.39 17.32
C GLY A 269 8.50 25.67 18.14
N VAL A 270 7.40 26.23 18.61
CA VAL A 270 7.40 27.46 19.45
C VAL A 270 8.17 27.22 20.75
N SER A 271 7.97 26.06 21.40
CA SER A 271 8.63 25.72 22.66
C SER A 271 10.15 25.67 22.51
N ASN A 272 10.64 24.99 21.46
CA ASN A 272 12.06 24.82 21.20
C ASN A 272 12.73 26.13 20.75
N VAL A 273 12.08 26.94 19.92
CA VAL A 273 12.61 28.28 19.56
C VAL A 273 12.71 29.14 20.79
N ALA A 274 11.67 29.19 21.63
CA ALA A 274 11.69 29.96 22.87
C ALA A 274 12.80 29.48 23.82
N ALA A 275 12.96 28.18 23.99
CA ALA A 275 14.02 27.60 24.80
C ALA A 275 15.42 27.93 24.25
N GLY A 276 15.62 27.85 22.95
CA GLY A 276 16.90 28.18 22.29
C GLY A 276 17.25 29.67 22.41
N LEU A 277 16.25 30.57 22.29
CA LEU A 277 16.45 32.02 22.52
C LEU A 277 16.83 32.35 23.98
N LEU A 278 16.40 31.51 24.94
CA LEU A 278 16.83 31.59 26.34
C LEU A 278 18.16 30.86 26.61
N GLY A 279 18.86 30.42 25.55
CA GLY A 279 20.16 29.76 25.68
C GLY A 279 20.08 28.33 26.23
N THR A 280 19.00 27.61 25.95
CA THR A 280 18.81 26.26 26.49
C THR A 280 18.71 25.20 25.40
N VAL A 281 18.52 23.96 25.82
CA VAL A 281 18.53 22.74 25.00
C VAL A 281 17.14 22.38 24.49
N PRO A 282 17.01 21.56 23.43
CA PRO A 282 15.76 21.06 22.91
C PRO A 282 14.90 20.33 23.95
N ASN A 283 13.58 20.48 23.76
CA ASN A 283 12.57 19.90 24.62
C ASN A 283 11.48 19.20 23.80
N TYR A 284 10.73 18.35 24.47
CA TYR A 284 9.60 17.63 23.90
C TYR A 284 8.55 17.30 24.95
N LEU A 285 7.38 16.86 24.50
CA LEU A 285 6.36 16.27 25.36
C LEU A 285 6.78 14.85 25.72
N CYS A 286 7.21 14.64 26.96
CA CYS A 286 7.69 13.33 27.42
C CYS A 286 6.51 12.36 27.64
N TYR A 287 6.49 11.24 26.91
CA TYR A 287 5.41 10.25 26.97
C TYR A 287 5.28 9.65 28.38
N VAL A 288 6.35 9.08 28.92
CA VAL A 288 6.33 8.35 30.19
C VAL A 288 5.91 9.25 31.34
N ASN A 289 6.52 10.42 31.45
CA ASN A 289 6.22 11.39 32.51
C ASN A 289 4.80 11.92 32.41
N SER A 290 4.32 12.17 31.20
CA SER A 290 2.93 12.60 30.95
C SER A 290 1.93 11.52 31.36
N VAL A 291 2.14 10.26 30.98
CA VAL A 291 1.28 9.15 31.40
C VAL A 291 1.21 9.02 32.91
N MET A 292 2.37 9.08 33.59
CA MET A 292 2.42 9.05 35.05
C MET A 292 1.64 10.23 35.66
N PHE A 293 1.85 11.44 35.13
CA PHE A 293 1.19 12.64 35.62
C PHE A 293 -0.32 12.58 35.46
N TYR A 294 -0.82 12.10 34.30
CA TYR A 294 -2.25 11.87 34.06
C TYR A 294 -2.83 10.80 35.02
N ARG A 295 -2.12 9.73 35.29
CA ARG A 295 -2.55 8.64 36.21
C ARG A 295 -2.74 9.11 37.65
N VAL A 296 -1.96 10.11 38.09
CA VAL A 296 -2.11 10.73 39.43
C VAL A 296 -3.05 11.94 39.43
N GLY A 297 -3.81 12.14 38.33
CA GLY A 297 -4.83 13.20 38.26
C GLY A 297 -4.32 14.56 37.70
N GLY A 298 -3.13 14.58 37.11
CA GLY A 298 -2.49 15.78 36.56
C GLY A 298 -3.02 16.28 35.22
N GLY A 299 -4.20 15.85 34.77
CA GLY A 299 -4.75 16.16 33.43
C GLY A 299 -5.29 17.56 33.21
N SER A 300 -5.16 18.50 34.18
CA SER A 300 -5.71 19.86 34.09
C SER A 300 -4.64 20.90 33.74
N ARG A 301 -5.07 22.07 33.24
CA ARG A 301 -4.16 23.21 33.03
C ARG A 301 -3.56 23.71 34.34
N LEU A 302 -4.33 23.65 35.40
CA LEU A 302 -3.87 24.10 36.73
C LEU A 302 -2.72 23.24 37.23
N SER A 303 -2.83 21.90 37.08
CA SER A 303 -1.77 21.00 37.49
C SER A 303 -0.49 21.21 36.67
N GLY A 304 -0.59 21.50 35.36
CA GLY A 304 0.56 21.84 34.54
C GLY A 304 1.23 23.18 34.96
N ILE A 305 0.46 24.19 35.32
CA ILE A 305 1.00 25.44 35.86
C ILE A 305 1.68 25.22 37.22
N MET A 306 1.09 24.40 38.10
CA MET A 306 1.71 24.00 39.36
C MET A 306 3.02 23.28 39.18
N LEU A 307 3.10 22.40 38.17
CA LEU A 307 4.34 21.68 37.81
C LEU A 307 5.41 22.68 37.34
N ALA A 308 5.07 23.63 36.46
CA ALA A 308 5.98 24.68 36.01
C ALA A 308 6.47 25.55 37.19
N ALA A 309 5.58 25.92 38.10
CA ALA A 309 5.92 26.70 39.32
C ALA A 309 6.86 25.88 40.23
N GLY A 310 6.57 24.62 40.47
CA GLY A 310 7.43 23.74 41.27
C GLY A 310 8.82 23.57 40.64
N THR A 311 8.90 23.40 39.32
CA THR A 311 10.18 23.34 38.59
C THR A 311 10.96 24.64 38.68
N THR A 312 10.24 25.77 38.65
CA THR A 312 10.83 27.11 38.82
C THR A 312 11.39 27.30 40.24
N ILE A 313 10.70 26.82 41.26
CA ILE A 313 11.19 26.84 42.63
C ILE A 313 12.51 26.05 42.75
N VAL A 314 12.55 24.84 42.18
CA VAL A 314 13.77 24.04 42.16
C VAL A 314 14.92 24.73 41.41
N LEU A 315 14.62 25.42 40.29
CA LEU A 315 15.58 26.23 39.56
C LEU A 315 16.18 27.36 40.40
N LEU A 316 15.32 28.04 41.18
CA LEU A 316 15.74 29.17 42.07
C LEU A 316 16.57 28.73 43.25
N ILE A 317 16.33 27.52 43.79
CA ILE A 317 17.17 26.92 44.86
C ILE A 317 18.59 26.66 44.35
N GLY A 318 18.74 26.38 43.03
CA GLY A 318 20.03 26.20 42.40
C GLY A 318 20.60 24.77 42.56
N PRO A 319 21.90 24.59 42.26
CA PRO A 319 22.54 23.28 42.24
C PRO A 319 22.92 22.71 43.63
N SER A 320 22.77 23.50 44.70
CA SER A 320 23.16 23.11 46.05
C SER A 320 22.64 21.74 46.51
N PRO A 321 21.38 21.34 46.25
CA PRO A 321 20.91 20.00 46.62
C PRO A 321 21.60 18.85 45.88
N ILE A 322 22.22 19.11 44.72
CA ILE A 322 22.91 18.07 43.92
C ILE A 322 24.17 17.60 44.67
N GLY A 323 24.84 18.52 45.40
CA GLY A 323 26.00 18.18 46.21
C GLY A 323 25.77 17.23 47.39
N TYR A 324 24.49 16.90 47.64
CA TYR A 324 24.09 15.89 48.61
C TYR A 324 23.51 14.63 47.93
N LEU A 325 23.53 14.55 46.61
CA LEU A 325 23.08 13.36 45.89
C LEU A 325 24.22 12.35 45.72
N PRO A 326 24.07 11.11 46.21
CA PRO A 326 25.07 10.06 45.96
C PRO A 326 25.16 9.74 44.49
N ILE A 327 26.36 9.59 43.94
CA ILE A 327 26.63 9.23 42.54
C ILE A 327 25.96 7.89 42.18
N MET A 328 25.89 6.96 43.14
CA MET A 328 25.21 5.67 42.96
C MET A 328 23.69 5.81 42.66
N VAL A 329 23.00 6.80 43.21
CA VAL A 329 21.58 7.02 42.95
C VAL A 329 21.38 7.50 41.51
N VAL A 330 22.23 8.45 41.09
CA VAL A 330 22.21 8.97 39.72
C VAL A 330 22.60 7.88 38.70
N GLY A 331 23.66 7.12 39.00
CA GLY A 331 24.07 6.00 38.19
C GLY A 331 22.98 4.92 38.05
N ALA A 332 22.33 4.56 39.16
CA ALA A 332 21.22 3.60 39.13
C ALA A 332 20.04 4.12 38.26
N LEU A 333 19.74 5.42 38.30
CA LEU A 333 18.71 6.02 37.43
C LEU A 333 19.09 5.95 35.95
N ILE A 334 20.35 6.25 35.62
CA ILE A 334 20.86 6.15 34.24
C ILE A 334 20.79 4.71 33.75
N PHE A 335 21.22 3.74 34.59
CA PHE A 335 21.15 2.31 34.26
C PHE A 335 19.72 1.83 34.05
N VAL A 336 18.76 2.25 34.89
CA VAL A 336 17.34 1.91 34.73
C VAL A 336 16.84 2.38 33.35
N LEU A 337 17.10 3.65 33.00
CA LEU A 337 16.70 4.19 31.70
C LEU A 337 17.36 3.44 30.54
N GLY A 338 18.66 3.19 30.62
CA GLY A 338 19.40 2.47 29.59
C GLY A 338 18.92 1.03 29.43
N ILE A 339 18.70 0.29 30.50
CA ILE A 339 18.19 -1.08 30.48
C ILE A 339 16.78 -1.13 29.92
N ASP A 340 15.90 -0.19 30.29
CA ASP A 340 14.53 -0.13 29.79
C ASP A 340 14.49 0.11 28.27
N LEU A 341 15.32 1.02 27.74
CA LEU A 341 15.40 1.28 26.30
C LEU A 341 15.99 0.07 25.53
N VAL A 342 17.02 -0.57 26.05
CA VAL A 342 17.60 -1.80 25.47
C VAL A 342 16.57 -2.94 25.48
N ARG A 343 15.83 -3.08 26.56
CA ARG A 343 14.77 -4.07 26.70
C ARG A 343 13.65 -3.82 25.70
N GLU A 344 13.18 -2.59 25.56
CA GLU A 344 12.16 -2.19 24.58
C GLU A 344 12.63 -2.53 23.16
N ALA A 345 13.89 -2.22 22.83
CA ALA A 345 14.42 -2.41 21.49
C ALA A 345 14.69 -3.89 21.14
N LEU A 346 15.29 -4.66 22.05
CA LEU A 346 15.78 -6.00 21.75
C LEU A 346 14.89 -7.12 22.31
N TRP A 347 14.36 -6.96 23.53
CA TRP A 347 13.60 -8.02 24.18
C TRP A 347 12.11 -7.99 23.83
N ASP A 348 11.49 -6.81 23.91
CA ASP A 348 10.05 -6.67 23.71
C ASP A 348 9.66 -6.78 22.22
N THR A 349 10.61 -6.57 21.31
CA THR A 349 10.44 -6.77 19.85
C THR A 349 10.70 -8.20 19.41
N TRP A 350 11.39 -9.02 20.21
CA TRP A 350 11.68 -10.41 19.90
C TRP A 350 10.39 -11.20 19.68
N GLY A 351 10.22 -11.76 18.47
CA GLY A 351 9.05 -12.53 18.08
C GLY A 351 7.80 -11.71 17.72
N ARG A 352 7.81 -10.38 17.90
CA ARG A 352 6.71 -9.48 17.50
C ARG A 352 6.90 -8.88 16.11
N VAL A 353 8.13 -8.75 15.66
CA VAL A 353 8.49 -8.21 14.35
C VAL A 353 9.03 -9.31 13.43
N ASN A 354 9.05 -9.05 12.13
CA ASN A 354 9.63 -9.98 11.15
C ASN A 354 11.14 -10.19 11.42
N ARG A 355 11.66 -11.37 11.10
CA ARG A 355 13.09 -11.69 11.32
C ARG A 355 14.03 -10.68 10.67
N LEU A 356 13.69 -10.18 9.48
CA LEU A 356 14.51 -9.19 8.78
C LEU A 356 14.48 -7.83 9.49
N GLU A 357 13.32 -7.40 9.97
CA GLU A 357 13.16 -6.16 10.74
C GLU A 357 13.95 -6.25 12.05
N TYR A 358 13.89 -7.40 12.74
CA TYR A 358 14.67 -7.62 13.96
C TYR A 358 16.17 -7.57 13.70
N ILE A 359 16.64 -8.19 12.61
CA ILE A 359 18.05 -8.11 12.22
C ILE A 359 18.45 -6.66 11.93
N THR A 360 17.58 -5.87 11.31
CA THR A 360 17.84 -4.45 11.08
C THR A 360 17.96 -3.68 12.40
N ILE A 361 17.07 -3.91 13.37
CA ILE A 361 17.16 -3.32 14.72
C ILE A 361 18.52 -3.66 15.35
N LEU A 362 18.90 -4.93 15.33
CA LEU A 362 20.17 -5.39 15.88
C LEU A 362 21.38 -4.72 15.20
N ILE A 363 21.38 -4.64 13.86
CA ILE A 363 22.46 -3.97 13.10
C ILE A 363 22.56 -2.50 13.48
N ILE A 364 21.43 -1.80 13.63
CA ILE A 364 21.44 -0.39 14.01
C ILE A 364 22.04 -0.22 15.41
N VAL A 365 21.58 -1.01 16.39
CA VAL A 365 22.11 -0.96 17.77
C VAL A 365 23.62 -1.21 17.77
N VAL A 366 24.09 -2.27 17.09
CA VAL A 366 25.52 -2.60 17.01
C VAL A 366 26.32 -1.51 16.28
N ALA A 367 25.79 -0.98 15.18
CA ALA A 367 26.46 0.09 14.43
C ALA A 367 26.61 1.36 15.29
N MET A 368 25.56 1.78 15.99
CA MET A 368 25.60 2.94 16.90
C MET A 368 26.57 2.76 18.04
N THR A 369 26.70 1.54 18.56
CA THR A 369 27.61 1.22 19.69
C THR A 369 29.06 1.15 19.22
N LEU A 370 29.36 0.52 18.07
CA LEU A 370 30.73 0.26 17.64
C LEU A 370 31.39 1.39 16.85
N THR A 371 30.58 2.23 16.16
CA THR A 371 31.12 3.29 15.31
C THR A 371 30.86 4.66 15.90
N ASP A 372 29.75 5.25 15.46
CA ASP A 372 29.28 6.55 15.89
C ASP A 372 27.75 6.58 15.80
N PHE A 373 27.13 7.31 16.69
CA PHE A 373 25.68 7.44 16.76
C PHE A 373 25.08 7.94 15.43
N VAL A 374 25.73 8.95 14.81
CA VAL A 374 25.28 9.51 13.52
C VAL A 374 25.41 8.48 12.39
N ILE A 375 26.53 7.76 12.36
CA ILE A 375 26.77 6.71 11.36
C ILE A 375 25.75 5.59 11.52
N GLY A 376 25.46 5.16 12.76
CA GLY A 376 24.45 4.15 13.05
C GLY A 376 23.04 4.55 12.55
N CYS A 377 22.62 5.80 12.77
CA CYS A 377 21.37 6.34 12.23
C CYS A 377 21.33 6.30 10.69
N LEU A 378 22.42 6.72 10.03
CA LEU A 378 22.50 6.70 8.56
C LEU A 378 22.47 5.28 8.01
N VAL A 379 23.15 4.34 8.63
CA VAL A 379 23.10 2.90 8.29
C VAL A 379 21.66 2.38 8.45
N GLY A 380 20.99 2.73 9.54
CA GLY A 380 19.59 2.39 9.78
C GLY A 380 18.67 2.89 8.68
N LEU A 381 18.83 4.15 8.30
CA LEU A 381 18.05 4.76 7.22
C LEU A 381 18.30 4.06 5.87
N ALA A 382 19.55 3.80 5.53
CA ALA A 382 19.91 3.10 4.28
C ALA A 382 19.33 1.68 4.25
N LEU A 383 19.45 0.93 5.35
CA LEU A 383 18.87 -0.42 5.47
C LEU A 383 17.35 -0.41 5.33
N ALA A 384 16.69 0.58 5.93
CA ALA A 384 15.25 0.71 5.81
C ALA A 384 14.78 1.00 4.39
N CYS A 385 15.48 1.88 3.67
CA CYS A 385 15.19 2.13 2.27
C CYS A 385 15.35 0.85 1.43
N ILE A 386 16.45 0.11 1.63
CA ILE A 386 16.69 -1.17 0.95
C ILE A 386 15.59 -2.18 1.30
N PHE A 387 15.24 -2.28 2.56
CA PHE A 387 14.22 -3.20 3.04
C PHE A 387 12.84 -2.86 2.46
N PHE A 388 12.47 -1.59 2.45
CA PHE A 388 11.22 -1.12 1.84
C PHE A 388 11.15 -1.47 0.36
N VAL A 389 12.23 -1.22 -0.40
CA VAL A 389 12.31 -1.59 -1.82
C VAL A 389 12.18 -3.10 -2.01
N MET A 390 12.89 -3.90 -1.21
CA MET A 390 12.80 -5.37 -1.26
C MET A 390 11.39 -5.88 -0.94
N GLN A 391 10.75 -5.36 0.08
CA GLN A 391 9.40 -5.76 0.48
C GLN A 391 8.37 -5.38 -0.58
N THR A 392 8.48 -4.18 -1.13
CA THR A 392 7.57 -3.71 -2.19
C THR A 392 7.79 -4.49 -3.49
N SER A 393 9.04 -4.81 -3.83
CA SER A 393 9.37 -5.62 -5.01
C SER A 393 8.86 -7.07 -4.93
N ARG A 394 8.64 -7.60 -3.74
CA ARG A 394 8.08 -8.96 -3.55
C ARG A 394 6.56 -9.02 -3.71
N ARG A 395 5.87 -7.89 -3.80
CA ARG A 395 4.43 -7.88 -4.06
C ARG A 395 4.17 -8.32 -5.49
N ASN A 396 3.21 -9.22 -5.65
CA ASN A 396 2.83 -9.71 -6.96
C ASN A 396 2.14 -8.58 -7.75
N ALA A 397 2.75 -8.18 -8.87
CA ALA A 397 2.15 -7.23 -9.81
C ALA A 397 0.98 -7.85 -10.58
N VAL A 398 0.98 -9.16 -10.76
CA VAL A 398 -0.12 -9.91 -11.37
C VAL A 398 -1.04 -10.41 -10.26
N ARG A 399 -2.26 -9.87 -10.21
CA ARG A 399 -3.30 -10.31 -9.27
C ARG A 399 -3.86 -11.67 -9.68
N SER A 400 -4.25 -11.79 -10.96
CA SER A 400 -4.78 -13.03 -11.51
C SER A 400 -4.43 -13.15 -12.99
N ALA A 401 -4.30 -14.40 -13.45
CA ALA A 401 -4.12 -14.74 -14.85
C ALA A 401 -5.28 -15.66 -15.29
N LEU A 402 -6.16 -15.13 -16.10
CA LEU A 402 -7.37 -15.81 -16.55
C LEU A 402 -7.26 -16.19 -18.03
N SER A 403 -8.10 -17.12 -18.47
CA SER A 403 -8.30 -17.39 -19.90
C SER A 403 -9.66 -16.86 -20.34
N GLY A 404 -9.83 -16.55 -21.62
CA GLY A 404 -11.10 -16.14 -22.18
C GLY A 404 -12.20 -17.21 -22.05
N ALA A 405 -11.86 -18.46 -21.74
CA ALA A 405 -12.84 -19.48 -21.39
C ALA A 405 -13.44 -19.26 -19.99
N ALA A 406 -12.68 -18.68 -19.07
CA ALA A 406 -13.11 -18.38 -17.71
C ALA A 406 -13.73 -16.99 -17.56
N ALA A 407 -13.28 -16.02 -18.38
CA ALA A 407 -13.74 -14.64 -18.36
C ALA A 407 -14.28 -14.28 -19.76
N ARG A 408 -15.56 -13.95 -19.85
CA ARG A 408 -16.25 -13.62 -21.09
C ARG A 408 -16.86 -12.24 -21.02
N SER A 409 -17.17 -11.70 -22.21
CA SER A 409 -17.98 -10.48 -22.31
C SER A 409 -19.42 -10.74 -21.87
N THR A 410 -20.11 -9.66 -21.52
CA THR A 410 -21.56 -9.70 -21.19
C THR A 410 -22.46 -9.73 -22.44
N VAL A 411 -21.92 -10.03 -23.62
CA VAL A 411 -22.67 -10.04 -24.87
C VAL A 411 -23.41 -11.36 -25.06
N ARG A 412 -24.74 -11.30 -25.16
CA ARG A 412 -25.57 -12.45 -25.53
C ARG A 412 -25.46 -12.72 -27.01
N ARG A 413 -25.05 -13.92 -27.36
CA ARG A 413 -24.86 -14.41 -28.71
C ARG A 413 -25.63 -15.71 -28.95
N HIS A 414 -26.05 -15.99 -30.19
CA HIS A 414 -26.70 -17.25 -30.49
C HIS A 414 -25.76 -18.45 -30.30
N LEU A 415 -26.33 -19.63 -30.06
CA LEU A 415 -25.59 -20.81 -29.57
C LEU A 415 -24.44 -21.25 -30.50
N ALA A 416 -24.56 -21.10 -31.83
CA ALA A 416 -23.49 -21.51 -32.75
C ALA A 416 -22.23 -20.63 -32.57
N GLN A 417 -22.38 -19.29 -32.41
CA GLN A 417 -21.27 -18.38 -32.14
C GLN A 417 -20.67 -18.68 -30.76
N ARG A 418 -21.51 -18.97 -29.76
CA ARG A 418 -21.06 -19.30 -28.42
C ARG A 418 -20.22 -20.58 -28.41
N ARG A 419 -20.68 -21.67 -29.04
CA ARG A 419 -19.92 -22.91 -29.14
C ARG A 419 -18.56 -22.71 -29.83
N PHE A 420 -18.50 -21.90 -30.88
CA PHE A 420 -17.24 -21.54 -31.53
C PHE A 420 -16.30 -20.80 -30.55
N LEU A 421 -16.84 -19.81 -29.83
CA LEU A 421 -16.07 -19.08 -28.84
C LEU A 421 -15.60 -19.98 -27.67
N ASP A 422 -16.38 -21.00 -27.26
CA ASP A 422 -15.98 -21.96 -26.23
C ASP A 422 -14.72 -22.73 -26.63
N ASP A 423 -14.57 -23.08 -27.91
CA ASP A 423 -13.41 -23.77 -28.44
C ASP A 423 -12.17 -22.85 -28.53
N VAL A 424 -12.36 -21.60 -28.97
CA VAL A 424 -11.25 -20.70 -29.30
C VAL A 424 -10.86 -19.75 -28.17
N ALA A 425 -11.73 -19.48 -27.23
CA ALA A 425 -11.51 -18.49 -26.17
C ALA A 425 -10.31 -18.80 -25.27
N LYS A 426 -9.84 -20.05 -25.23
CA LYS A 426 -8.60 -20.46 -24.52
C LYS A 426 -7.37 -19.75 -25.04
N GLN A 427 -7.40 -19.27 -26.28
CA GLN A 427 -6.32 -18.52 -26.93
C GLN A 427 -6.27 -17.05 -26.51
N THR A 428 -7.26 -16.56 -25.77
CA THR A 428 -7.20 -15.25 -25.08
C THR A 428 -6.67 -15.45 -23.67
N LYS A 429 -5.62 -14.71 -23.29
CA LYS A 429 -5.12 -14.62 -21.92
C LYS A 429 -5.35 -13.25 -21.37
N ILE A 430 -5.76 -13.18 -20.11
CA ILE A 430 -6.09 -11.96 -19.40
C ILE A 430 -5.17 -11.89 -18.18
N LEU A 431 -4.39 -10.83 -18.06
CA LEU A 431 -3.55 -10.53 -16.91
C LEU A 431 -4.12 -9.32 -16.19
N LYS A 432 -4.66 -9.50 -15.00
CA LYS A 432 -5.07 -8.41 -14.12
C LYS A 432 -3.85 -7.94 -13.34
N LEU A 433 -3.48 -6.68 -13.56
CA LEU A 433 -2.34 -6.03 -12.91
C LEU A 433 -2.81 -5.24 -11.69
N GLN A 434 -1.95 -5.07 -10.69
CA GLN A 434 -2.29 -4.33 -9.48
C GLN A 434 -1.10 -3.56 -8.89
N GLY A 435 -1.43 -2.49 -8.17
CA GLY A 435 -0.47 -1.69 -7.40
C GLY A 435 0.46 -0.85 -8.28
N SER A 436 1.64 -0.53 -7.77
CA SER A 436 2.64 0.23 -8.51
C SER A 436 3.53 -0.70 -9.33
N LEU A 437 3.61 -0.44 -10.63
CA LEU A 437 4.50 -1.15 -11.55
C LEU A 437 5.80 -0.37 -11.68
N PHE A 438 6.88 -0.93 -11.16
CA PHE A 438 8.22 -0.33 -11.16
C PHE A 438 9.28 -1.42 -11.39
N PHE A 439 10.54 -1.02 -11.49
CA PHE A 439 11.65 -1.93 -11.81
C PHE A 439 11.66 -3.22 -10.98
N GLY A 440 11.17 -3.19 -9.73
CA GLY A 440 11.14 -4.37 -8.85
C GLY A 440 9.98 -5.33 -9.14
N THR A 441 8.80 -4.83 -9.54
CA THR A 441 7.59 -5.63 -9.73
C THR A 441 7.36 -6.06 -11.17
N ILE A 442 7.78 -5.24 -12.15
CA ILE A 442 7.51 -5.49 -13.58
C ILE A 442 8.16 -6.76 -14.11
N ASN A 443 9.29 -7.17 -13.56
CA ASN A 443 9.98 -8.40 -13.95
C ASN A 443 9.11 -9.65 -13.79
N SER A 444 8.19 -9.64 -12.81
CA SER A 444 7.24 -10.75 -12.62
C SER A 444 6.25 -10.85 -13.77
N VAL A 445 5.79 -9.72 -14.31
CA VAL A 445 4.90 -9.65 -15.48
C VAL A 445 5.65 -10.11 -16.74
N GLU A 446 6.85 -9.56 -16.97
CA GLU A 446 7.68 -9.92 -18.13
C GLU A 446 8.03 -11.42 -18.13
N SER A 447 8.43 -11.98 -16.99
CA SER A 447 8.75 -13.40 -16.86
C SER A 447 7.54 -14.31 -17.10
N LEU A 448 6.35 -13.90 -16.62
CA LEU A 448 5.12 -14.64 -16.86
C LEU A 448 4.76 -14.66 -18.35
N VAL A 449 4.84 -13.50 -19.02
CA VAL A 449 4.59 -13.43 -20.48
C VAL A 449 5.62 -14.24 -21.24
N ARG A 450 6.90 -14.17 -20.89
CA ARG A 450 7.97 -14.96 -21.50
C ARG A 450 7.69 -16.46 -21.37
N LYS A 451 7.26 -16.90 -20.18
CA LYS A 451 6.87 -18.31 -19.94
C LYS A 451 5.70 -18.76 -20.82
N MET A 452 4.69 -17.89 -21.03
CA MET A 452 3.56 -18.18 -21.92
C MET A 452 3.99 -18.34 -23.39
N LEU A 453 5.09 -17.70 -23.79
CA LEU A 453 5.62 -17.74 -25.16
C LEU A 453 6.72 -18.81 -25.35
N GLU A 454 7.10 -19.56 -24.31
CA GLU A 454 8.03 -20.70 -24.42
C GLU A 454 7.45 -21.78 -25.35
N LEU A 455 8.28 -22.43 -26.16
CA LEU A 455 7.84 -23.39 -27.17
C LEU A 455 6.93 -24.49 -26.63
N HIS A 456 7.24 -25.03 -25.45
CA HIS A 456 6.43 -26.08 -24.84
C HIS A 456 5.02 -25.62 -24.47
N GLU A 457 4.90 -24.47 -23.78
CA GLU A 457 3.59 -23.90 -23.42
C GLU A 457 2.85 -23.37 -24.64
N TRP A 458 3.56 -22.80 -25.60
CA TRP A 458 3.00 -22.29 -26.85
C TRP A 458 2.32 -23.39 -27.69
N HIS A 459 2.92 -24.58 -27.79
CA HIS A 459 2.29 -25.71 -28.51
C HIS A 459 1.06 -26.24 -27.77
N LYS A 460 1.09 -26.21 -26.45
CA LYS A 460 -0.03 -26.67 -25.59
C LYS A 460 -1.19 -25.69 -25.54
N ASN A 461 -0.89 -24.42 -25.38
CA ASN A 461 -1.84 -23.34 -25.18
C ASN A 461 -1.45 -22.12 -26.03
N PRO A 462 -1.67 -22.17 -27.34
CA PRO A 462 -1.34 -21.05 -28.22
C PRO A 462 -2.19 -19.84 -27.89
N ILE A 463 -1.58 -18.64 -27.92
CA ILE A 463 -2.24 -17.38 -27.55
C ILE A 463 -2.42 -16.52 -28.80
N SER A 464 -3.61 -15.98 -29.01
CA SER A 464 -3.93 -15.00 -30.06
C SER A 464 -4.04 -13.58 -29.51
N PHE A 465 -4.61 -13.44 -28.32
CA PHE A 465 -4.78 -12.16 -27.63
C PHE A 465 -4.23 -12.21 -26.22
N LEU A 466 -3.47 -11.18 -25.84
CA LEU A 466 -3.08 -10.92 -24.46
C LEU A 466 -3.75 -9.63 -24.00
N VAL A 467 -4.71 -9.74 -23.09
CA VAL A 467 -5.40 -8.61 -22.47
C VAL A 467 -4.71 -8.28 -21.15
N MET A 468 -4.28 -7.04 -20.96
CA MET A 468 -3.73 -6.53 -19.71
C MET A 468 -4.68 -5.52 -19.10
N ASP A 469 -5.19 -5.83 -17.92
CA ASP A 469 -6.11 -4.99 -17.16
C ASP A 469 -5.34 -4.13 -16.15
N PHE A 470 -5.40 -2.80 -16.35
CA PHE A 470 -4.75 -1.79 -15.52
C PHE A 470 -5.67 -1.15 -14.49
N GLY A 471 -6.91 -1.61 -14.35
CA GLY A 471 -7.90 -0.98 -13.47
C GLY A 471 -7.47 -0.84 -12.01
N LEU A 472 -6.54 -1.67 -11.53
CA LEU A 472 -5.99 -1.62 -10.18
C LEU A 472 -4.52 -1.15 -10.13
N VAL A 473 -3.98 -0.64 -11.25
CA VAL A 473 -2.63 -0.09 -11.31
C VAL A 473 -2.64 1.37 -10.89
N GLN A 474 -1.85 1.70 -9.90
CA GLN A 474 -1.79 3.05 -9.32
C GLN A 474 -0.77 3.95 -10.02
N SER A 475 0.37 3.38 -10.39
CA SER A 475 1.47 4.15 -11.01
C SER A 475 2.34 3.25 -11.89
N LEU A 476 3.02 3.89 -12.87
CA LEU A 476 3.92 3.24 -13.80
C LEU A 476 5.23 4.04 -13.86
N ASP A 477 6.37 3.40 -13.56
CA ASP A 477 7.68 4.05 -13.70
C ASP A 477 8.29 3.86 -15.10
N PHE A 478 9.40 4.53 -15.35
CA PHE A 478 10.10 4.45 -16.64
C PHE A 478 10.55 3.01 -16.98
N SER A 479 11.03 2.27 -15.99
CA SER A 479 11.50 0.89 -16.18
C SER A 479 10.35 -0.07 -16.54
N ALA A 480 9.17 0.15 -15.95
CA ALA A 480 7.97 -0.61 -16.29
C ALA A 480 7.48 -0.28 -17.72
N MET A 481 7.57 0.97 -18.13
CA MET A 481 7.25 1.35 -19.52
C MET A 481 8.17 0.67 -20.52
N GLU A 482 9.49 0.67 -20.29
CA GLU A 482 10.44 -0.07 -21.13
C GLU A 482 10.17 -1.59 -21.17
N ALA A 483 9.81 -2.17 -20.03
CA ALA A 483 9.44 -3.58 -19.99
C ALA A 483 8.17 -3.86 -20.79
N MET A 484 7.17 -2.98 -20.77
CA MET A 484 5.98 -3.10 -21.61
C MET A 484 6.32 -3.02 -23.11
N LEU A 485 7.27 -2.15 -23.50
CA LEU A 485 7.78 -2.14 -24.88
C LEU A 485 8.48 -3.45 -25.26
N ARG A 486 9.25 -4.07 -24.33
CA ARG A 486 9.86 -5.37 -24.56
C ARG A 486 8.79 -6.46 -24.69
N ILE A 487 7.79 -6.48 -23.82
CA ILE A 487 6.66 -7.40 -23.87
C ILE A 487 5.95 -7.28 -25.22
N ARG A 488 5.62 -6.04 -25.65
CA ARG A 488 4.99 -5.81 -26.96
C ARG A 488 5.82 -6.40 -28.10
N ARG A 489 7.13 -6.15 -28.14
CA ARG A 489 8.03 -6.72 -29.16
C ARG A 489 8.04 -8.24 -29.15
N MET A 490 8.09 -8.89 -27.97
CA MET A 490 8.02 -10.35 -27.85
C MET A 490 6.69 -10.91 -28.38
N LEU A 491 5.56 -10.25 -28.10
CA LEU A 491 4.25 -10.65 -28.59
C LEU A 491 4.15 -10.50 -30.12
N MET A 492 4.68 -9.42 -30.68
CA MET A 492 4.67 -9.20 -32.13
C MET A 492 5.49 -10.24 -32.90
N THR A 493 6.58 -10.78 -32.33
CA THR A 493 7.35 -11.85 -32.99
C THR A 493 6.57 -13.16 -33.11
N ARG A 494 5.57 -13.36 -32.25
CA ARG A 494 4.66 -14.53 -32.25
C ARG A 494 3.29 -14.20 -32.82
N ASP A 495 3.12 -13.02 -33.40
CA ASP A 495 1.84 -12.52 -33.94
C ASP A 495 0.69 -12.60 -32.93
N VAL A 496 0.99 -12.29 -31.65
CA VAL A 496 0.03 -12.16 -30.56
C VAL A 496 -0.37 -10.70 -30.43
N HIS A 497 -1.66 -10.43 -30.45
CA HIS A 497 -2.18 -9.08 -30.33
C HIS A 497 -2.29 -8.68 -28.86
N LEU A 498 -1.79 -7.47 -28.55
CA LEU A 498 -1.81 -6.91 -27.19
C LEU A 498 -3.02 -5.98 -27.04
N VAL A 499 -3.75 -6.13 -25.96
CA VAL A 499 -4.93 -5.32 -25.63
C VAL A 499 -4.78 -4.75 -24.22
N PHE A 500 -4.94 -3.45 -24.06
CA PHE A 500 -4.98 -2.79 -22.75
C PHE A 500 -6.42 -2.44 -22.40
N CYS A 501 -6.77 -2.57 -21.11
CA CYS A 501 -8.07 -2.15 -20.60
C CYS A 501 -7.96 -1.63 -19.17
N GLY A 502 -9.05 -1.03 -18.65
CA GLY A 502 -9.10 -0.47 -17.32
C GLY A 502 -8.32 0.86 -17.20
N LEU A 503 -8.10 1.56 -18.30
CA LEU A 503 -7.37 2.82 -18.35
C LEU A 503 -8.33 4.01 -18.41
N SER A 504 -8.21 4.91 -17.43
CA SER A 504 -8.83 6.24 -17.54
C SER A 504 -7.99 7.10 -18.48
N LEU A 505 -8.60 7.66 -19.53
CA LEU A 505 -7.92 8.46 -20.56
C LEU A 505 -7.08 9.63 -19.99
N ASN A 506 -7.51 10.21 -18.88
CA ASN A 506 -6.85 11.32 -18.19
C ASN A 506 -6.03 10.86 -16.97
N GLY A 507 -5.89 9.56 -16.75
CA GLY A 507 -5.15 9.01 -15.60
C GLY A 507 -3.64 9.02 -15.81
N ASP A 508 -2.88 9.11 -14.73
CA ASP A 508 -1.40 9.15 -14.75
C ASP A 508 -0.79 7.93 -15.48
N VAL A 509 -1.41 6.77 -15.38
CA VAL A 509 -0.97 5.55 -16.06
C VAL A 509 -1.13 5.68 -17.57
N ALA A 510 -2.26 6.20 -18.05
CA ALA A 510 -2.52 6.44 -19.46
C ALA A 510 -1.55 7.47 -20.05
N ILE A 511 -1.33 8.58 -19.34
CA ILE A 511 -0.37 9.63 -19.73
C ILE A 511 1.05 9.04 -19.82
N SER A 512 1.43 8.18 -18.88
CA SER A 512 2.74 7.53 -18.88
C SER A 512 2.92 6.59 -20.08
N LEU A 513 1.89 5.80 -20.42
CA LEU A 513 1.89 4.92 -21.60
C LEU A 513 1.95 5.70 -22.91
N GLN A 514 1.30 6.86 -23.00
CA GLN A 514 1.36 7.76 -24.16
C GLN A 514 2.77 8.36 -24.32
N LYS A 515 3.37 8.84 -23.24
CA LYS A 515 4.75 9.39 -23.24
C LYS A 515 5.81 8.37 -23.67
N ALA A 516 5.53 7.08 -23.49
CA ALA A 516 6.43 5.99 -23.86
C ALA A 516 6.21 5.48 -25.30
N ASP A 517 5.42 6.16 -26.14
CA ASP A 517 5.03 5.74 -27.48
C ASP A 517 4.39 4.33 -27.54
N LEU A 518 3.89 3.85 -26.40
CA LEU A 518 3.16 2.59 -26.31
C LEU A 518 1.74 2.73 -26.83
N TRP A 519 1.17 3.90 -26.66
CA TRP A 519 -0.20 4.23 -27.06
C TRP A 519 -0.19 5.47 -27.95
N THR A 520 0.06 5.26 -29.25
CA THR A 520 -0.07 6.28 -30.29
C THR A 520 -1.07 5.80 -31.33
N ASP A 521 -1.75 6.72 -31.99
CA ASP A 521 -2.74 6.42 -33.04
C ASP A 521 -2.17 5.57 -34.20
N GLU A 522 -0.85 5.56 -34.35
CA GLU A 522 -0.13 4.74 -35.35
C GLU A 522 0.40 3.42 -34.78
N ALA A 523 0.16 3.09 -33.50
CA ALA A 523 0.73 1.91 -32.86
C ALA A 523 0.02 0.63 -33.33
N ASN A 524 0.49 0.08 -34.44
CA ASN A 524 0.03 -1.19 -34.97
C ASN A 524 0.21 -2.34 -33.96
N GLY A 525 -0.87 -3.07 -33.66
CA GLY A 525 -0.86 -4.25 -32.79
C GLY A 525 -1.15 -3.99 -31.30
N LEU A 526 -1.67 -2.83 -30.95
CA LEU A 526 -2.18 -2.49 -29.62
C LEU A 526 -3.53 -1.82 -29.74
N ASP A 527 -4.54 -2.34 -29.05
CA ASP A 527 -5.84 -1.71 -28.85
C ASP A 527 -6.07 -1.39 -27.37
N VAL A 528 -6.80 -0.31 -27.08
CA VAL A 528 -7.02 0.18 -25.73
C VAL A 528 -8.52 0.39 -25.50
N PHE A 529 -9.04 -0.13 -24.39
CA PHE A 529 -10.45 -0.05 -24.02
C PHE A 529 -10.60 0.51 -22.60
N ALA A 530 -11.73 1.18 -22.34
CA ALA A 530 -12.02 1.73 -21.03
C ALA A 530 -12.28 0.62 -19.98
N THR A 531 -12.92 -0.46 -20.38
CA THR A 531 -13.32 -1.56 -19.50
C THR A 531 -12.81 -2.91 -19.98
N LEU A 532 -12.66 -3.87 -19.06
CA LEU A 532 -12.35 -5.26 -19.41
C LEU A 532 -13.46 -5.88 -20.27
N ASN A 533 -14.71 -5.52 -20.04
CA ASN A 533 -15.84 -6.03 -20.82
C ASN A 533 -15.74 -5.66 -22.31
N GLU A 534 -15.43 -4.40 -22.60
CA GLU A 534 -15.23 -3.92 -23.97
C GLU A 534 -14.05 -4.62 -24.66
N ALA A 535 -12.95 -4.82 -23.93
CA ALA A 535 -11.79 -5.54 -24.44
C ALA A 535 -12.11 -7.01 -24.78
N LEU A 536 -12.89 -7.68 -23.92
CA LEU A 536 -13.33 -9.05 -24.16
C LEU A 536 -14.31 -9.15 -25.32
N GLU A 537 -15.29 -8.22 -25.39
CA GLU A 537 -16.22 -8.13 -26.49
C GLU A 537 -15.51 -7.95 -27.83
N TRP A 538 -14.51 -7.06 -27.87
CA TRP A 538 -13.71 -6.82 -29.06
C TRP A 538 -12.93 -8.09 -29.48
N THR A 539 -12.27 -8.78 -28.54
CA THR A 539 -11.53 -10.02 -28.87
C THR A 539 -12.45 -11.12 -29.36
N GLU A 540 -13.65 -11.27 -28.79
CA GLU A 540 -14.67 -12.20 -29.23
C GLU A 540 -15.19 -11.87 -30.64
N ASN A 541 -15.41 -10.58 -30.93
CA ASN A 541 -15.84 -10.12 -32.25
C ASN A 541 -14.79 -10.41 -33.32
N GLU A 542 -13.50 -10.30 -33.00
CA GLU A 542 -12.43 -10.64 -33.91
C GLU A 542 -12.40 -12.14 -34.24
N TYR A 543 -12.61 -13.02 -33.24
CA TYR A 543 -12.77 -14.46 -33.52
C TYR A 543 -13.96 -14.75 -34.42
N ILE A 544 -15.10 -14.12 -34.16
CA ILE A 544 -16.32 -14.30 -34.98
C ILE A 544 -16.10 -13.77 -36.40
N ARG A 545 -15.43 -12.64 -36.57
CA ARG A 545 -15.04 -12.11 -37.88
C ARG A 545 -14.20 -13.14 -38.65
N GLY A 546 -13.24 -13.79 -37.97
CA GLY A 546 -12.46 -14.88 -38.54
C GLY A 546 -13.32 -16.06 -38.99
N LEU A 547 -14.34 -16.45 -38.22
CA LEU A 547 -15.28 -17.52 -38.57
C LEU A 547 -16.07 -17.17 -39.83
N TYR A 548 -16.59 -15.95 -39.96
CA TYR A 548 -17.33 -15.51 -41.15
C TYR A 548 -16.44 -15.49 -42.39
N MET A 549 -15.22 -14.99 -42.28
CA MET A 549 -14.27 -15.00 -43.41
C MET A 549 -13.90 -16.42 -43.84
N PHE A 550 -13.78 -17.36 -42.90
CA PHE A 550 -13.56 -18.76 -43.21
C PHE A 550 -14.75 -19.36 -43.99
N ASN A 551 -15.98 -19.14 -43.53
CA ASN A 551 -17.21 -19.63 -44.20
C ASN A 551 -17.36 -19.05 -45.59
N LEU A 552 -17.10 -17.75 -45.79
CA LEU A 552 -17.12 -17.12 -47.14
C LEU A 552 -16.05 -17.78 -48.07
N SER A 553 -14.87 -18.08 -47.56
CA SER A 553 -13.83 -18.74 -48.35
C SER A 553 -14.20 -20.17 -48.77
N MET A 554 -14.95 -20.89 -47.95
CA MET A 554 -15.46 -22.24 -48.25
C MET A 554 -16.60 -22.19 -49.25
N ALA A 555 -17.51 -21.22 -49.13
CA ALA A 555 -18.64 -21.02 -50.07
C ALA A 555 -18.19 -20.59 -51.46
N ALA A 556 -17.08 -19.86 -51.59
CA ALA A 556 -16.49 -19.44 -52.86
C ALA A 556 -15.78 -20.58 -53.66
N GLY A 557 -15.93 -21.84 -53.24
CA GLY A 557 -15.42 -23.02 -53.99
C GLY A 557 -13.91 -23.13 -54.00
N ALA A 558 -13.18 -22.48 -53.13
CA ALA A 558 -11.75 -22.60 -52.97
C ALA A 558 -11.40 -23.95 -52.28
N SER A 559 -11.57 -25.02 -53.03
CA SER A 559 -10.99 -26.35 -52.72
C SER A 559 -9.47 -26.21 -52.73
N ARG A 560 -8.87 -26.12 -51.56
CA ARG A 560 -7.48 -25.80 -51.17
C ARG A 560 -7.07 -24.35 -51.54
N PRO A 561 -6.70 -23.53 -50.59
CA PRO A 561 -5.83 -22.41 -50.89
C PRO A 561 -4.51 -23.02 -51.35
N SER A 562 -4.35 -23.17 -52.70
CA SER A 562 -3.06 -23.35 -53.32
C SER A 562 -2.15 -22.27 -52.78
N ASN A 563 -0.93 -22.65 -52.46
CA ASN A 563 0.19 -21.83 -52.03
C ASN A 563 0.29 -20.49 -52.73
N ILE A 564 -0.61 -19.56 -52.42
CA ILE A 564 -0.35 -18.13 -52.55
C ILE A 564 0.32 -17.77 -51.25
N ALA A 565 1.63 -17.69 -51.36
CA ALA A 565 2.52 -17.33 -50.28
C ALA A 565 1.93 -16.20 -49.42
N GLY A 566 1.57 -16.48 -48.19
CA GLY A 566 1.49 -15.49 -47.12
C GLY A 566 0.13 -14.99 -46.69
N GLN A 567 -1.05 -15.50 -47.10
CA GLN A 567 -2.33 -15.07 -46.59
C GLN A 567 -3.17 -16.23 -46.05
N SER A 568 -3.02 -16.57 -44.76
CA SER A 568 -3.98 -17.40 -44.06
C SER A 568 -5.26 -16.61 -43.85
N THR A 569 -6.42 -17.18 -44.17
CA THR A 569 -7.77 -16.61 -43.99
C THR A 569 -8.12 -16.23 -42.54
N PHE A 570 -7.32 -16.64 -41.58
CA PHE A 570 -7.39 -16.26 -40.16
C PHE A 570 -6.26 -15.32 -39.71
N ARG A 571 -5.51 -14.71 -40.64
CA ARG A 571 -4.63 -13.61 -40.26
C ARG A 571 -5.49 -12.42 -39.89
N PHE A 572 -5.48 -12.08 -38.61
CA PHE A 572 -6.00 -10.79 -38.17
C PHE A 572 -5.12 -9.72 -38.83
N ASN A 573 -5.66 -8.95 -39.76
CA ASN A 573 -4.92 -7.96 -40.56
C ASN A 573 -4.65 -6.68 -39.73
N TYR A 574 -3.87 -6.80 -38.64
CA TYR A 574 -3.53 -5.66 -37.80
C TYR A 574 -2.30 -4.87 -38.26
N THR A 575 -1.52 -5.38 -39.19
CA THR A 575 -0.28 -4.70 -39.60
C THR A 575 -0.13 -4.59 -41.08
N LYS A 576 -0.19 -3.36 -41.60
CA LYS A 576 0.27 -3.00 -42.95
C LYS A 576 1.80 -2.96 -43.09
N ARG A 577 2.58 -3.18 -42.04
CA ARG A 577 4.05 -3.18 -42.08
C ARG A 577 4.62 -4.53 -41.66
N LYS A 578 5.35 -5.17 -42.56
CA LYS A 578 6.19 -6.33 -42.24
C LYS A 578 7.29 -5.89 -41.27
N PRO A 579 7.55 -6.62 -40.17
CA PRO A 579 8.73 -6.36 -39.35
C PRO A 579 9.99 -6.63 -40.19
N THR A 580 10.93 -5.70 -40.16
CA THR A 580 12.21 -5.76 -40.91
C THR A 580 13.25 -6.66 -40.23
N VAL A 581 12.88 -7.55 -39.35
CA VAL A 581 13.79 -8.47 -38.64
C VAL A 581 13.48 -9.89 -39.08
N THR A 582 14.37 -10.45 -39.89
CA THR A 582 14.43 -11.86 -40.25
C THR A 582 14.83 -12.67 -39.02
N TYR A 583 13.85 -13.19 -38.28
CA TYR A 583 14.08 -14.31 -37.38
C TYR A 583 13.86 -15.61 -38.15
N ASP A 584 14.66 -16.64 -37.80
CA ASP A 584 14.63 -17.96 -38.40
C ASP A 584 13.21 -18.48 -38.60
N LYS A 585 12.97 -19.15 -39.70
CA LYS A 585 11.70 -19.73 -40.15
C LYS A 585 11.00 -20.45 -39.00
N VAL A 586 10.11 -19.73 -38.30
CA VAL A 586 9.16 -20.31 -37.36
C VAL A 586 8.01 -20.90 -38.19
N ASP A 587 7.63 -22.11 -37.91
CA ASP A 587 6.59 -22.91 -38.55
C ASP A 587 5.56 -22.13 -39.37
N GLU A 588 5.42 -22.45 -40.64
CA GLU A 588 4.50 -21.77 -41.58
C GLU A 588 3.03 -21.84 -41.16
N ASN A 589 2.65 -22.72 -40.21
CA ASN A 589 1.32 -22.80 -39.59
C ASN A 589 1.40 -22.92 -38.07
N PRO A 590 1.31 -21.82 -37.34
CA PRO A 590 1.24 -21.87 -35.86
C PRO A 590 0.01 -22.68 -35.39
N PRO A 591 0.16 -23.50 -34.33
CA PRO A 591 -0.87 -24.45 -33.86
C PRO A 591 -2.22 -23.80 -33.57
N ARG A 592 -2.27 -22.53 -33.29
CA ARG A 592 -3.50 -21.75 -33.05
C ARG A 592 -4.40 -21.64 -34.30
N TYR A 593 -3.81 -21.56 -35.50
CA TYR A 593 -4.61 -21.47 -36.74
C TYR A 593 -5.25 -22.79 -37.07
N GLU A 594 -4.60 -23.92 -36.77
CA GLU A 594 -5.21 -25.23 -36.91
C GLU A 594 -6.40 -25.42 -35.97
N GLN A 595 -6.25 -25.01 -34.70
CA GLN A 595 -7.35 -25.05 -33.73
C GLN A 595 -8.52 -24.17 -34.15
N LEU A 596 -8.28 -22.93 -34.64
CA LEU A 596 -9.32 -22.06 -35.20
C LEU A 596 -10.03 -22.67 -36.41
N ARG A 597 -9.28 -23.28 -37.35
CA ARG A 597 -9.85 -23.96 -38.51
C ARG A 597 -10.69 -25.16 -38.10
N GLU A 598 -10.22 -25.96 -37.15
CA GLU A 598 -10.94 -27.13 -36.69
C GLU A 598 -12.23 -26.74 -35.97
N ALA A 599 -12.19 -25.73 -35.09
CA ALA A 599 -13.37 -25.17 -34.44
C ALA A 599 -14.38 -24.62 -35.47
N ALA A 600 -13.91 -23.88 -36.46
CA ALA A 600 -14.77 -23.34 -37.54
C ALA A 600 -15.39 -24.48 -38.38
N ARG A 601 -14.64 -25.50 -38.73
CA ARG A 601 -15.17 -26.68 -39.45
C ARG A 601 -16.22 -27.42 -38.64
N ARG A 602 -16.03 -27.64 -37.35
CA ARG A 602 -17.00 -28.29 -36.47
C ARG A 602 -18.33 -27.51 -36.46
N VAL A 603 -18.26 -26.19 -36.29
CA VAL A 603 -19.46 -25.34 -36.28
C VAL A 603 -20.16 -25.38 -37.65
N THR A 604 -19.42 -25.25 -38.75
CA THR A 604 -19.97 -25.30 -40.10
C THR A 604 -20.60 -26.66 -40.42
N GLN A 605 -19.96 -27.78 -40.05
CA GLN A 605 -20.50 -29.10 -40.22
C GLN A 605 -21.76 -29.35 -39.39
N ASN A 606 -21.82 -28.82 -38.17
CA ASN A 606 -23.04 -28.90 -37.35
C ASN A 606 -24.16 -28.06 -37.93
N LEU A 607 -23.88 -26.84 -38.42
CA LEU A 607 -24.87 -26.01 -39.11
C LEU A 607 -25.37 -26.66 -40.43
N GLN A 608 -24.48 -27.34 -41.18
CA GLN A 608 -24.89 -28.11 -42.39
C GLN A 608 -25.75 -29.32 -42.04
N LYS A 609 -25.42 -30.07 -40.98
CA LYS A 609 -26.28 -31.18 -40.54
C LYS A 609 -27.65 -30.68 -40.03
N ASP A 610 -27.68 -29.54 -39.35
CA ASP A 610 -28.90 -28.91 -38.90
C ASP A 610 -29.69 -28.33 -40.08
N SER A 611 -29.02 -27.89 -41.18
CA SER A 611 -29.69 -27.43 -42.44
C SER A 611 -30.19 -28.57 -43.28
N ASP A 612 -29.55 -29.76 -43.27
CA ASP A 612 -30.05 -30.97 -43.93
C ASP A 612 -31.31 -31.53 -43.25
N ILE A 613 -31.55 -31.17 -41.99
CA ILE A 613 -32.75 -31.52 -41.21
C ILE A 613 -33.83 -30.46 -41.39
N MET A 614 -33.49 -29.24 -41.85
CA MET A 614 -34.39 -28.12 -42.13
C MET A 614 -34.18 -27.62 -43.55
N PRO A 615 -35.01 -28.00 -44.52
CA PRO A 615 -35.01 -27.44 -45.87
C PRO A 615 -35.55 -25.99 -45.81
N GLY A 616 -34.66 -24.99 -45.84
CA GLY A 616 -35.14 -23.58 -45.81
C GLY A 616 -34.08 -22.48 -45.76
N LEU A 617 -32.77 -22.78 -45.78
CA LEU A 617 -31.75 -21.74 -46.04
C LEU A 617 -31.67 -21.51 -47.57
N PRO A 618 -31.72 -20.26 -48.05
CA PRO A 618 -31.70 -20.01 -49.50
C PRO A 618 -30.40 -20.45 -50.13
N ASN A 619 -30.46 -21.52 -50.92
CA ASN A 619 -29.43 -21.82 -51.91
C ASN A 619 -29.55 -20.78 -53.00
N GLU A 620 -28.54 -19.94 -53.22
CA GLU A 620 -28.47 -18.93 -54.30
C GLU A 620 -28.45 -19.54 -55.74
N ASN A 621 -28.86 -20.78 -55.93
CA ASN A 621 -28.99 -21.38 -57.25
C ASN A 621 -30.46 -21.68 -57.50
N GLY A 622 -31.05 -20.80 -58.32
CA GLY A 622 -32.42 -20.82 -58.72
C GLY A 622 -33.06 -22.15 -59.03
N ALA A 623 -34.19 -22.38 -58.38
CA ALA A 623 -35.36 -23.03 -59.01
C ALA A 623 -36.55 -22.96 -58.02
N SER A 624 -37.69 -22.49 -58.52
CA SER A 624 -39.06 -22.69 -58.09
C SER A 624 -39.51 -22.04 -56.77
N GLN A 625 -40.35 -21.00 -56.94
CA GLN A 625 -41.37 -20.55 -56.03
C GLN A 625 -42.19 -21.72 -55.46
N GLN A 626 -41.85 -22.14 -54.21
CA GLN A 626 -42.78 -22.82 -53.32
C GLN A 626 -42.38 -22.45 -51.89
N ASP A 627 -43.26 -21.72 -51.22
CA ASP A 627 -43.32 -21.44 -49.79
C ASP A 627 -41.99 -21.06 -49.09
N THR A 628 -41.55 -19.80 -49.25
CA THR A 628 -40.58 -19.19 -48.32
C THR A 628 -41.19 -19.20 -46.90
N PRO A 629 -40.60 -19.88 -45.93
CA PRO A 629 -41.06 -19.84 -44.55
C PRO A 629 -41.10 -18.37 -44.10
N ALA A 630 -42.18 -17.98 -43.40
CA ALA A 630 -42.32 -16.63 -42.87
C ALA A 630 -41.04 -16.25 -42.07
N ALA A 631 -40.57 -15.02 -42.19
CA ALA A 631 -39.34 -14.56 -41.53
C ALA A 631 -39.29 -14.91 -40.04
N SER A 632 -40.45 -14.92 -39.36
CA SER A 632 -40.62 -15.35 -37.98
C SER A 632 -40.29 -16.82 -37.73
N THR A 633 -40.63 -17.71 -38.67
CA THR A 633 -40.32 -19.16 -38.53
C THR A 633 -38.84 -19.42 -38.71
N SER A 634 -38.18 -18.70 -39.63
CA SER A 634 -36.73 -18.75 -39.80
C SER A 634 -36.00 -18.26 -38.55
N LEU A 635 -36.46 -17.15 -37.94
CA LEU A 635 -35.89 -16.63 -36.69
C LEU A 635 -36.03 -17.63 -35.54
N LEU A 636 -37.21 -18.23 -35.34
CA LEU A 636 -37.45 -19.23 -34.30
C LEU A 636 -36.55 -20.45 -34.49
N SER A 637 -36.31 -20.86 -35.74
CA SER A 637 -35.39 -21.98 -36.01
C SER A 637 -33.95 -21.66 -35.64
N ILE A 638 -33.49 -20.43 -35.84
CA ILE A 638 -32.16 -19.96 -35.44
C ILE A 638 -32.04 -19.83 -33.92
N THR A 639 -33.07 -19.32 -33.24
CA THR A 639 -33.04 -18.99 -31.80
C THR A 639 -33.29 -20.22 -30.93
N LEU A 640 -34.35 -20.98 -31.24
CA LEU A 640 -34.81 -22.13 -30.44
C LEU A 640 -34.28 -23.48 -30.94
N GLY A 641 -34.10 -23.61 -32.26
CA GLY A 641 -33.70 -24.89 -32.91
C GLY A 641 -32.47 -25.55 -32.29
N PRO A 642 -31.37 -24.83 -32.03
CA PRO A 642 -30.15 -25.39 -31.47
C PRO A 642 -30.30 -25.99 -30.07
N TYR A 643 -31.36 -25.68 -29.33
CA TYR A 643 -31.68 -26.18 -28.01
C TYR A 643 -32.68 -27.34 -28.00
N MET A 644 -33.17 -27.72 -29.18
CA MET A 644 -34.11 -28.84 -29.34
C MET A 644 -33.37 -30.19 -29.48
N ASP A 645 -33.99 -31.22 -28.94
CA ASP A 645 -33.53 -32.61 -29.16
C ASP A 645 -33.97 -33.09 -30.55
N HIS A 646 -33.15 -33.85 -31.26
CA HIS A 646 -33.39 -34.35 -32.63
C HIS A 646 -34.70 -35.17 -32.82
N SER A 647 -35.35 -35.57 -31.72
CA SER A 647 -36.60 -36.33 -31.74
C SER A 647 -37.88 -35.48 -31.68
N GLN A 648 -37.77 -34.16 -31.51
CA GLN A 648 -38.92 -33.28 -31.27
C GLN A 648 -39.45 -32.70 -32.57
N LYS A 649 -40.82 -32.69 -32.75
CA LYS A 649 -41.48 -32.11 -33.91
C LYS A 649 -41.37 -30.56 -33.88
N SER A 650 -40.27 -30.02 -34.39
CA SER A 650 -39.94 -28.60 -34.35
C SER A 650 -40.88 -27.75 -35.23
N GLU A 651 -41.26 -28.28 -36.35
CA GLU A 651 -42.01 -27.51 -37.36
C GLU A 651 -43.40 -27.07 -36.89
N HIS A 652 -44.14 -27.95 -36.22
CA HIS A 652 -45.48 -27.61 -35.65
C HIS A 652 -45.36 -26.52 -34.58
N LEU A 653 -44.36 -26.62 -33.66
CA LEU A 653 -44.12 -25.62 -32.62
C LEU A 653 -43.80 -24.26 -33.24
N PHE A 654 -42.89 -24.20 -34.22
CA PHE A 654 -42.50 -22.96 -34.86
C PHE A 654 -43.64 -22.30 -35.63
N GLN A 655 -44.47 -23.08 -36.35
CA GLN A 655 -45.64 -22.59 -37.04
C GLN A 655 -46.71 -22.03 -36.08
N LEU A 656 -46.87 -22.66 -34.92
CA LEU A 656 -47.81 -22.22 -33.90
C LEU A 656 -47.36 -20.94 -33.24
N ILE A 657 -46.09 -20.82 -32.87
CA ILE A 657 -45.52 -19.60 -32.25
C ILE A 657 -45.49 -18.47 -33.30
N SER A 658 -45.11 -18.72 -34.55
CA SER A 658 -44.96 -17.70 -35.58
C SER A 658 -46.26 -16.97 -35.90
N LYS A 659 -47.40 -17.62 -35.72
CA LYS A 659 -48.74 -17.01 -35.91
C LYS A 659 -49.09 -15.99 -34.82
N GLU A 660 -48.55 -16.18 -33.63
CA GLU A 660 -48.83 -15.34 -32.45
C GLU A 660 -47.77 -14.23 -32.25
N LEU A 661 -46.67 -14.24 -33.03
CA LEU A 661 -45.63 -13.23 -32.99
C LEU A 661 -46.07 -11.92 -33.70
N LYS A 662 -45.79 -10.79 -33.03
CA LYS A 662 -46.07 -9.44 -33.58
C LYS A 662 -44.75 -8.75 -33.94
N GLU A 663 -44.60 -8.40 -35.21
CA GLU A 663 -43.41 -7.67 -35.71
C GLU A 663 -43.39 -6.24 -35.15
N MET A 664 -42.21 -5.79 -34.72
CA MET A 664 -41.97 -4.46 -34.19
C MET A 664 -40.60 -3.95 -34.62
N VAL A 665 -40.57 -2.75 -35.22
CA VAL A 665 -39.32 -2.07 -35.56
C VAL A 665 -39.15 -0.89 -34.61
N ILE A 666 -38.03 -0.86 -33.92
CA ILE A 666 -37.74 0.11 -32.85
C ILE A 666 -36.55 0.96 -33.31
N PRO A 667 -36.69 2.28 -33.40
CA PRO A 667 -35.59 3.17 -33.74
C PRO A 667 -34.44 3.13 -32.69
N LYS A 668 -33.28 3.51 -33.12
CA LYS A 668 -32.12 3.70 -32.26
C LYS A 668 -32.43 4.58 -31.01
N ASP A 669 -31.78 4.31 -29.88
CA ASP A 669 -31.88 5.04 -28.60
C ASP A 669 -33.28 5.06 -27.95
N THR A 670 -34.17 4.15 -28.36
CA THR A 670 -35.53 4.02 -27.82
C THR A 670 -35.53 3.11 -26.59
N LEU A 671 -36.24 3.55 -25.55
CA LEU A 671 -36.47 2.75 -24.33
C LEU A 671 -37.50 1.67 -24.62
N LEU A 672 -37.19 0.42 -24.42
CA LEU A 672 -38.09 -0.72 -24.60
C LEU A 672 -38.85 -1.03 -23.31
N TRP A 673 -38.21 -1.01 -22.16
CA TRP A 673 -38.78 -1.05 -20.79
C TRP A 673 -37.85 -0.44 -19.77
N ASP A 674 -38.40 -0.05 -18.62
CA ASP A 674 -37.66 0.52 -17.49
C ASP A 674 -37.69 -0.38 -16.28
N TRP A 675 -36.88 -0.06 -15.26
CA TRP A 675 -36.84 -0.76 -13.97
C TRP A 675 -38.20 -0.78 -13.29
N ASN A 676 -38.53 -1.89 -12.64
CA ASN A 676 -39.77 -2.13 -11.92
C ASN A 676 -41.04 -2.07 -12.79
N GLU A 677 -40.94 -1.99 -14.12
CA GLU A 677 -42.06 -2.11 -15.00
C GLU A 677 -42.61 -3.55 -15.00
N GLN A 678 -43.93 -3.72 -15.13
CA GLN A 678 -44.53 -5.04 -15.23
C GLN A 678 -44.19 -5.69 -16.56
N PRO A 679 -43.81 -6.99 -16.58
CA PRO A 679 -43.43 -7.67 -17.79
C PRO A 679 -44.68 -7.93 -18.67
N ASP A 680 -44.71 -7.27 -19.80
CA ASP A 680 -45.81 -7.36 -20.77
C ASP A 680 -45.59 -8.42 -21.86
N ALA A 681 -44.33 -8.63 -22.22
CA ALA A 681 -43.93 -9.53 -23.32
C ALA A 681 -42.48 -9.98 -23.18
N LEU A 682 -42.09 -10.97 -23.97
CA LEU A 682 -40.72 -11.29 -24.34
C LEU A 682 -40.49 -10.98 -25.83
N TYR A 683 -39.22 -10.77 -26.19
CA TYR A 683 -38.85 -10.25 -27.52
C TYR A 683 -37.78 -11.14 -28.16
N PHE A 684 -38.01 -11.63 -29.38
CA PHE A 684 -37.02 -12.30 -30.21
C PHE A 684 -36.36 -11.26 -31.12
N ILE A 685 -35.04 -11.17 -31.11
CA ILE A 685 -34.27 -10.17 -31.85
C ILE A 685 -33.96 -10.71 -33.23
N GLU A 686 -34.53 -10.12 -34.31
CA GLU A 686 -34.23 -10.50 -35.69
C GLU A 686 -32.98 -9.78 -36.21
N SER A 687 -32.91 -8.47 -35.97
CA SER A 687 -31.75 -7.65 -36.36
C SER A 687 -31.61 -6.46 -35.42
N GLY A 688 -30.41 -5.97 -35.26
CA GLY A 688 -30.05 -4.87 -34.34
C GLY A 688 -29.44 -5.32 -33.03
N ILE A 689 -29.41 -4.42 -32.07
CA ILE A 689 -28.77 -4.62 -30.75
C ILE A 689 -29.65 -3.98 -29.67
N LEU A 690 -30.03 -4.75 -28.66
CA LEU A 690 -30.62 -4.25 -27.43
C LEU A 690 -29.55 -4.21 -26.32
N LYS A 691 -29.54 -3.12 -25.56
CA LYS A 691 -28.63 -2.94 -24.41
C LYS A 691 -29.42 -2.91 -23.12
N ALA A 692 -29.18 -3.90 -22.28
CA ALA A 692 -29.71 -3.97 -20.92
C ALA A 692 -28.74 -3.33 -19.93
N ARG A 693 -29.27 -2.62 -18.93
CA ARG A 693 -28.51 -2.09 -17.79
C ARG A 693 -29.10 -2.65 -16.50
N TYR A 694 -28.25 -3.23 -15.69
CA TYR A 694 -28.52 -3.69 -14.32
C TYR A 694 -28.05 -2.60 -13.36
N ALA A 695 -28.94 -1.99 -12.59
CA ALA A 695 -28.57 -1.02 -11.57
C ALA A 695 -28.62 -1.66 -10.18
N PHE A 696 -27.61 -1.40 -9.39
CA PHE A 696 -27.55 -1.79 -7.99
C PHE A 696 -27.75 -0.54 -7.15
N PRO A 697 -28.94 -0.33 -6.51
CA PRO A 697 -29.28 0.95 -5.86
C PRO A 697 -28.39 1.34 -4.68
N GLN A 698 -27.56 0.44 -4.18
CA GLN A 698 -26.68 0.67 -3.02
C GLN A 698 -25.25 1.03 -3.41
N ASP A 699 -24.86 0.77 -4.64
CA ASP A 699 -23.53 1.04 -5.16
C ASP A 699 -23.68 1.71 -6.54
N ASP A 700 -22.87 2.74 -6.85
CA ASP A 700 -22.79 3.39 -8.19
C ASP A 700 -22.23 2.42 -9.25
N TYR A 701 -22.65 1.15 -9.20
CA TYR A 701 -22.17 0.09 -10.06
C TYR A 701 -23.25 -0.33 -11.06
N GLU A 702 -22.97 -0.15 -12.34
CA GLU A 702 -23.83 -0.59 -13.45
C GLU A 702 -23.15 -1.74 -14.22
N ILE A 703 -23.91 -2.79 -14.48
CA ILE A 703 -23.52 -3.81 -15.44
C ILE A 703 -24.33 -3.57 -16.70
N SER A 704 -23.68 -3.49 -17.85
CA SER A 704 -24.35 -3.45 -19.14
C SER A 704 -24.21 -4.79 -19.87
N GLU A 705 -25.28 -5.24 -20.50
CA GLU A 705 -25.35 -6.46 -21.30
C GLU A 705 -25.87 -6.08 -22.69
N ALA A 706 -25.23 -6.58 -23.75
CA ALA A 706 -25.69 -6.41 -25.12
C ALA A 706 -26.33 -7.72 -25.60
N MET A 707 -27.53 -7.61 -26.19
CA MET A 707 -28.29 -8.72 -26.76
C MET A 707 -28.32 -8.57 -28.29
N LEU A 708 -27.77 -9.54 -29.01
CA LEU A 708 -27.63 -9.50 -30.47
C LEU A 708 -28.76 -10.25 -31.19
N ALA A 709 -28.80 -10.10 -32.50
CA ALA A 709 -29.71 -10.88 -33.38
C ALA A 709 -29.60 -12.40 -33.12
N GLY A 710 -30.73 -13.07 -33.10
CA GLY A 710 -30.84 -14.52 -32.77
C GLY A 710 -30.84 -14.80 -31.26
N THR A 711 -31.03 -13.80 -30.40
CA THR A 711 -31.21 -13.96 -28.94
C THR A 711 -32.60 -13.51 -28.51
N ILE A 712 -32.92 -13.73 -27.23
CA ILE A 712 -34.23 -13.37 -26.64
C ILE A 712 -33.96 -12.32 -25.56
N ALA A 713 -34.93 -11.40 -25.39
CA ALA A 713 -34.89 -10.38 -24.35
C ALA A 713 -36.14 -10.42 -23.47
N GLY A 714 -35.93 -10.31 -22.15
CA GLY A 714 -36.99 -10.19 -21.15
C GLY A 714 -37.71 -11.49 -20.79
N GLU A 715 -37.18 -12.65 -21.16
CA GLU A 715 -37.77 -13.99 -20.95
C GLU A 715 -37.91 -14.36 -19.50
N LEU A 716 -36.89 -14.04 -18.67
CA LEU A 716 -36.86 -14.44 -17.27
C LEU A 716 -37.93 -13.76 -16.44
N THR A 717 -38.01 -12.44 -16.51
CA THR A 717 -39.01 -11.64 -15.78
C THR A 717 -40.41 -11.90 -16.26
N PHE A 718 -40.56 -12.11 -17.60
CA PHE A 718 -41.84 -12.45 -18.20
C PHE A 718 -42.37 -13.83 -17.73
N LEU A 719 -41.53 -14.87 -17.74
CA LEU A 719 -41.91 -16.20 -17.25
C LEU A 719 -42.16 -16.23 -15.73
N ALA A 720 -41.36 -15.49 -14.96
CA ALA A 720 -41.49 -15.41 -13.52
C ALA A 720 -42.65 -14.48 -13.05
N GLN A 721 -43.23 -13.69 -13.96
CA GLN A 721 -44.22 -12.63 -13.64
C GLN A 721 -43.69 -11.68 -12.53
N GLN A 722 -42.40 -11.36 -12.62
CA GLN A 722 -41.71 -10.46 -11.70
C GLN A 722 -41.49 -9.11 -12.42
N PRO A 723 -41.47 -7.97 -11.70
CA PRO A 723 -41.12 -6.69 -12.28
C PRO A 723 -39.76 -6.75 -12.98
N ARG A 724 -39.57 -5.92 -14.01
CA ARG A 724 -38.31 -5.82 -14.77
C ARG A 724 -37.15 -5.41 -13.83
N ASP A 725 -36.10 -6.17 -13.85
CA ASP A 725 -34.85 -5.96 -13.07
C ASP A 725 -33.81 -5.15 -13.85
N THR A 726 -34.10 -4.81 -15.08
CA THR A 726 -33.20 -4.11 -16.02
C THR A 726 -33.95 -3.01 -16.76
N MET A 727 -33.19 -1.97 -17.15
CA MET A 727 -33.62 -1.01 -18.18
C MET A 727 -33.04 -1.45 -19.52
N VAL A 728 -33.88 -1.52 -20.57
CA VAL A 728 -33.41 -1.92 -21.89
C VAL A 728 -33.71 -0.84 -22.94
N ARG A 729 -32.64 -0.52 -23.71
CA ARG A 729 -32.71 0.42 -24.85
C ARG A 729 -32.13 -0.19 -26.10
N THR A 730 -32.57 0.32 -27.26
CA THR A 730 -31.96 0.00 -28.55
C THR A 730 -30.67 0.78 -28.76
N GLU A 731 -29.58 0.10 -29.16
CA GLU A 731 -28.30 0.74 -29.51
C GLU A 731 -28.21 1.15 -30.99
N VAL A 732 -28.92 0.43 -31.82
CA VAL A 732 -29.13 0.70 -33.25
C VAL A 732 -30.58 0.44 -33.59
N ASP A 733 -31.04 0.81 -34.82
CA ASP A 733 -32.37 0.42 -35.30
C ASP A 733 -32.53 -1.08 -35.21
N THR A 734 -33.56 -1.53 -34.47
CA THR A 734 -33.69 -2.93 -34.08
C THR A 734 -35.07 -3.46 -34.48
N LYS A 735 -35.05 -4.62 -35.15
CA LYS A 735 -36.25 -5.35 -35.50
C LYS A 735 -36.42 -6.52 -34.55
N VAL A 736 -37.58 -6.56 -33.87
CA VAL A 736 -37.92 -7.60 -32.88
C VAL A 736 -39.28 -8.18 -33.15
N TRP A 737 -39.49 -9.41 -32.69
CA TRP A 737 -40.75 -10.09 -32.67
C TRP A 737 -41.24 -10.23 -31.24
N ARG A 738 -42.37 -9.61 -30.95
CA ARG A 738 -42.96 -9.57 -29.59
C ARG A 738 -43.91 -10.72 -29.38
N LEU A 739 -43.73 -11.44 -28.25
CA LEU A 739 -44.68 -12.45 -27.77
C LEU A 739 -45.26 -11.97 -26.42
N ASP A 740 -46.53 -11.52 -26.45
CA ASP A 740 -47.20 -10.98 -25.28
C ASP A 740 -47.98 -12.06 -24.49
N GLY A 741 -48.48 -11.70 -23.30
CA GLY A 741 -49.17 -12.62 -22.41
C GLY A 741 -50.51 -13.14 -23.01
N GLU A 742 -51.16 -12.40 -23.91
CA GLU A 742 -52.37 -12.84 -24.62
C GLU A 742 -52.02 -13.90 -25.67
N SER A 743 -50.99 -13.66 -26.43
CA SER A 743 -50.47 -14.63 -27.42
C SER A 743 -50.03 -15.94 -26.73
N VAL A 744 -49.42 -15.87 -25.53
CA VAL A 744 -49.08 -17.06 -24.77
C VAL A 744 -50.32 -17.84 -24.34
N LYS A 745 -51.37 -17.16 -23.88
CA LYS A 745 -52.65 -17.81 -23.53
C LYS A 745 -53.27 -18.52 -24.74
N ASN A 746 -53.20 -17.93 -25.91
CA ASN A 746 -53.69 -18.51 -27.17
C ASN A 746 -52.91 -19.83 -27.49
N ILE A 747 -51.58 -19.81 -27.33
CA ILE A 747 -50.74 -21.00 -27.53
C ILE A 747 -51.12 -22.10 -26.52
N VAL A 748 -51.34 -21.77 -25.23
CA VAL A 748 -51.77 -22.72 -24.21
C VAL A 748 -53.11 -23.36 -24.56
N HIS A 749 -54.07 -22.57 -25.06
CA HIS A 749 -55.37 -23.07 -25.45
C HIS A 749 -55.34 -23.94 -26.71
N GLN A 750 -54.43 -23.66 -27.66
CA GLN A 750 -54.32 -24.43 -28.88
C GLN A 750 -53.55 -25.74 -28.67
N ASP A 751 -52.42 -25.69 -27.95
CA ASP A 751 -51.60 -26.87 -27.66
C ASP A 751 -50.76 -26.65 -26.39
N THR A 752 -51.23 -27.25 -25.25
CA THR A 752 -50.54 -27.18 -23.95
C THR A 752 -49.19 -27.86 -23.99
N GLN A 753 -48.97 -28.85 -24.86
CA GLN A 753 -47.73 -29.58 -24.99
C GLN A 753 -46.67 -28.72 -25.67
N ALA A 754 -47.07 -27.98 -26.72
CA ALA A 754 -46.22 -26.98 -27.37
C ALA A 754 -45.80 -25.87 -26.42
N TYR A 755 -46.71 -25.37 -25.57
CA TYR A 755 -46.36 -24.39 -24.54
C TYR A 755 -45.33 -24.93 -23.53
N THR A 756 -45.53 -26.15 -23.03
CA THR A 756 -44.58 -26.77 -22.08
C THR A 756 -43.17 -26.88 -22.71
N MET A 757 -43.12 -27.22 -24.01
CA MET A 757 -41.88 -27.31 -24.77
C MET A 757 -41.22 -25.94 -24.91
N LEU A 758 -42.00 -24.90 -25.25
CA LEU A 758 -41.49 -23.53 -25.33
C LEU A 758 -40.87 -23.08 -24.01
N VAL A 759 -41.54 -23.29 -22.86
CA VAL A 759 -41.04 -22.95 -21.56
C VAL A 759 -39.73 -23.69 -21.24
N GLN A 760 -39.63 -24.99 -21.56
CA GLN A 760 -38.40 -25.77 -21.36
C GLN A 760 -37.25 -25.21 -22.20
N LEU A 761 -37.50 -24.80 -23.45
CA LEU A 761 -36.47 -24.21 -24.29
C LEU A 761 -35.99 -22.85 -23.76
N LEU A 762 -36.95 -21.98 -23.35
CA LEU A 762 -36.61 -20.69 -22.74
C LEU A 762 -35.79 -20.88 -21.47
N LEU A 763 -36.13 -21.84 -20.59
CA LEU A 763 -35.32 -22.13 -19.39
C LEU A 763 -33.91 -22.62 -19.72
N ARG A 764 -33.73 -23.44 -20.78
CA ARG A 764 -32.41 -23.87 -21.23
C ARG A 764 -31.57 -22.67 -21.71
N ILE A 765 -32.17 -21.77 -22.48
CA ILE A 765 -31.53 -20.55 -22.97
C ILE A 765 -31.13 -19.67 -21.82
N THR A 766 -32.04 -19.39 -20.87
CA THR A 766 -31.78 -18.58 -19.67
C THR A 766 -30.64 -19.15 -18.82
N ALA A 767 -30.63 -20.48 -18.62
CA ALA A 767 -29.56 -21.14 -17.87
C ALA A 767 -28.18 -20.95 -18.50
N ASP A 768 -28.11 -21.02 -19.83
CA ASP A 768 -26.88 -20.79 -20.59
C ASP A 768 -26.44 -19.32 -20.55
N GLU A 769 -27.38 -18.38 -20.61
CA GLU A 769 -27.10 -16.96 -20.54
C GLU A 769 -26.60 -16.55 -19.17
N GLN A 770 -27.17 -17.10 -18.08
CA GLN A 770 -26.65 -16.87 -16.73
C GLN A 770 -25.20 -17.33 -16.56
N ASN A 771 -24.76 -18.38 -17.25
CA ASN A 771 -23.37 -18.79 -17.19
C ASN A 771 -22.39 -17.75 -17.76
N CYS A 772 -22.82 -16.95 -18.75
CA CYS A 772 -22.01 -15.84 -19.28
C CYS A 772 -21.86 -14.73 -18.24
N LEU A 773 -22.96 -14.31 -17.62
CA LEU A 773 -22.93 -13.30 -16.54
C LEU A 773 -22.09 -13.78 -15.34
N ARG A 774 -22.21 -15.05 -14.95
CA ARG A 774 -21.36 -15.63 -13.89
C ARG A 774 -19.88 -15.57 -14.25
N SER A 775 -19.50 -15.90 -15.48
CA SER A 775 -18.12 -15.82 -15.95
C SER A 775 -17.59 -14.38 -15.90
N TYR A 776 -18.42 -13.42 -16.27
CA TYR A 776 -18.07 -12.01 -16.13
C TYR A 776 -17.87 -11.61 -14.68
N LEU A 777 -18.81 -11.94 -13.77
CA LEU A 777 -18.69 -11.64 -12.34
C LEU A 777 -17.43 -12.27 -11.71
N VAL A 778 -17.13 -13.52 -12.04
CA VAL A 778 -15.88 -14.17 -11.60
C VAL A 778 -14.68 -13.40 -12.09
N SER A 779 -14.71 -12.87 -13.31
CA SER A 779 -13.62 -12.06 -13.86
C SER A 779 -13.46 -10.72 -13.11
N GLN A 780 -14.53 -10.14 -12.59
CA GLN A 780 -14.47 -8.91 -11.81
C GLN A 780 -13.97 -9.14 -10.38
N MET A 781 -14.38 -10.24 -9.75
CA MET A 781 -14.01 -10.57 -8.38
C MET A 781 -12.57 -11.09 -8.25
N SER A 782 -11.99 -11.69 -9.28
CA SER A 782 -10.62 -12.19 -9.31
C SER A 782 -9.61 -11.07 -9.55
#